data_bcd1ebdfef4ba23052e8e73953d98fec
#
_entry.id   bcd1ebdfef4ba23052e8e73953d98fec
#
_cell.length_a   1.000
_cell.length_b   1.000
_cell.length_c   1.000
_cell.angle_alpha   90.00
_cell.angle_beta   90.00
_cell.angle_gamma   90.00
#
_symmetry.space_group_name_H-M   'P 1'
#
loop_
_entity.id
_entity.type
_entity.pdbx_description
1 polymer ?
#
loop_
_entity_poly.entity_id
_entity_poly.type
_entity_poly.pdbx_seq_one_letter_code
_entity_poly.pdbx_strand_id
1 'polypeptide(L)'
;MTRRTIVIPSRLAWHEERFRAAQENALGLQILTPSQLAGRLAGGFLEAVSQDICHELVRNALADLKFAELEQLREMPGAVKAICATLVKVWDADMDLQALAGRTPRLSDLAQIESYVRDHLPGGMMLQRDLVSAAIANLKNAGSVLGPVTVTGFSFVAPCWRRLFLALAGSTSIEWHSIETLREQLTWTQPSSIGVVFKPKRTPTQTSVVCATPKHEVVEALRWARQLIVSGRARPHEIAIVASSTEDWDEDFRVLVADSQLPVHFVHGCSATSTFPGQQASSLATVMLEGLSHDRVVRALRLLHNIPKLKSLPGDWYTSLSPDAPLLKLRHWQISLDKLAEDPEKPDFRPVLLPILALLSQGAPAAEQVGEELLAGQARAIWLRALLDGPPQALTTSIGRLRVPDESDPNANIIWGPAHTVASAPRPFTRMLGLTSRHWPRQGREDALLPSHILDPALLEPAGVTMQDRIHFAMLRDAAGDIVYSRSRRDSEGRLLGTSPLLPSEVAAEHLQRSRIPQHAFSESDRLLARRQEFSETEGARSAISCYRDWRSLNLTAHDGLVNSGDPVIEAAITRTHSATSLRQMLTDPLGFVWCYALGWKPPSPLSLEEPLVLDKQTYGLLAHDLLRQTAAFLESNGGFAATTSMQIESALVEATRRIALEWELTMPLPPTRLWQRTLTEACNTAFSALTWPLPELKGQKTFVEVPFGGLEGGEDKCPWDRNAVVAVLGLDLKLRGKIDRLDLDSESINARVIDYKTGRCPDEEPGLKNGQELQRALYAVAVKALLPKVVTVDAALLYPGPEGNLFSLPDPKVQIEELICVLQLAVQLLRSGQSVFGPGAESRYNNLAFALPANADGVYFPQKAAARDAMVGNLRSFWGEN
;
A
#
# COMPACT_ATOMS: atom_id res chain seq x y z
N MET A 1 -46.27 -14.82 34.24
CA MET A 1 -45.37 -13.70 33.86
C MET A 1 -46.02 -12.94 32.74
N THR A 2 -46.28 -11.66 32.93
CA THR A 2 -46.81 -10.79 31.86
C THR A 2 -45.72 -10.48 30.83
N ARG A 3 -45.93 -10.88 29.59
CA ARG A 3 -45.05 -10.56 28.46
C ARG A 3 -45.06 -9.04 28.26
N ARG A 4 -43.88 -8.46 27.99
CA ARG A 4 -43.73 -7.05 27.58
C ARG A 4 -42.74 -6.92 26.45
N THR A 5 -42.91 -5.91 25.60
CA THR A 5 -42.03 -5.71 24.43
C THR A 5 -41.38 -4.33 24.48
N ILE A 6 -40.05 -4.27 24.26
CA ILE A 6 -39.33 -3.01 24.02
C ILE A 6 -38.98 -2.95 22.54
N VAL A 7 -39.30 -1.84 21.89
CA VAL A 7 -38.94 -1.58 20.49
C VAL A 7 -37.83 -0.54 20.42
N ILE A 8 -36.77 -0.88 19.69
CA ILE A 8 -35.53 -0.12 19.63
C ILE A 8 -35.07 0.06 18.17
N PRO A 9 -34.32 1.12 17.84
CA PRO A 9 -33.93 1.40 16.43
C PRO A 9 -32.67 0.69 15.96
N SER A 10 -31.83 0.17 16.86
CA SER A 10 -30.48 -0.28 16.47
C SER A 10 -30.00 -1.49 17.28
N ARG A 11 -28.98 -2.18 16.71
CA ARG A 11 -28.29 -3.28 17.40
C ARG A 11 -27.61 -2.80 18.69
N LEU A 12 -27.05 -1.59 18.71
CA LEU A 12 -26.43 -1.03 19.89
C LEU A 12 -27.45 -0.84 21.02
N ALA A 13 -28.62 -0.27 20.70
CA ALA A 13 -29.71 -0.12 21.64
C ALA A 13 -30.24 -1.49 22.16
N TRP A 14 -30.20 -2.52 21.31
CA TRP A 14 -30.56 -3.89 21.71
C TRP A 14 -29.59 -4.45 22.74
N HIS A 15 -28.28 -4.27 22.56
CA HIS A 15 -27.27 -4.68 23.55
C HIS A 15 -27.46 -3.94 24.88
N GLU A 16 -27.73 -2.64 24.84
CA GLU A 16 -27.95 -1.81 26.03
C GLU A 16 -29.21 -2.24 26.81
N GLU A 17 -30.32 -2.46 26.12
CA GLU A 17 -31.56 -2.90 26.78
C GLU A 17 -31.45 -4.33 27.34
N ARG A 18 -30.72 -5.21 26.66
CA ARG A 18 -30.43 -6.55 27.21
C ARG A 18 -29.55 -6.47 28.45
N PHE A 19 -28.53 -5.63 28.43
CA PHE A 19 -27.66 -5.43 29.60
C PHE A 19 -28.44 -4.88 30.78
N ARG A 20 -29.32 -3.90 30.55
CA ARG A 20 -30.21 -3.35 31.58
C ARG A 20 -31.18 -4.42 32.13
N ALA A 21 -31.81 -5.17 31.25
CA ALA A 21 -32.72 -6.25 31.61
C ALA A 21 -32.02 -7.32 32.48
N ALA A 22 -30.77 -7.63 32.17
CA ALA A 22 -29.96 -8.56 32.97
C ALA A 22 -29.62 -8.02 34.37
N GLN A 23 -29.29 -6.74 34.47
CA GLN A 23 -29.03 -6.09 35.77
C GLN A 23 -30.28 -6.04 36.65
N GLU A 24 -31.46 -5.84 36.05
CA GLU A 24 -32.74 -5.78 36.73
C GLU A 24 -33.38 -7.17 36.98
N ASN A 25 -32.75 -8.25 36.51
CA ASN A 25 -33.30 -9.62 36.51
C ASN A 25 -34.69 -9.69 35.85
N ALA A 26 -34.91 -8.92 34.76
CA ALA A 26 -36.17 -8.81 34.08
C ALA A 26 -36.48 -10.06 33.26
N LEU A 27 -37.64 -10.68 33.52
CA LEU A 27 -38.14 -11.86 32.79
C LEU A 27 -39.37 -11.51 31.95
N GLY A 28 -39.62 -12.30 30.89
CA GLY A 28 -40.75 -12.12 29.98
C GLY A 28 -40.61 -10.91 29.02
N LEU A 29 -39.42 -10.36 28.87
CA LEU A 29 -39.10 -9.23 28.00
C LEU A 29 -38.70 -9.69 26.60
N GLN A 30 -39.30 -9.06 25.58
CA GLN A 30 -38.91 -9.13 24.19
C GLN A 30 -38.29 -7.79 23.80
N ILE A 31 -37.14 -7.80 23.10
CA ILE A 31 -36.47 -6.59 22.57
C ILE A 31 -36.46 -6.75 21.07
N LEU A 32 -37.17 -5.90 20.33
CA LEU A 32 -37.40 -6.03 18.89
C LEU A 32 -37.08 -4.72 18.15
N THR A 33 -36.61 -4.82 16.93
CA THR A 33 -36.63 -3.68 15.97
C THR A 33 -38.02 -3.53 15.35
N PRO A 34 -38.34 -2.40 14.68
CA PRO A 34 -39.62 -2.24 13.97
C PRO A 34 -39.90 -3.35 12.96
N SER A 35 -38.88 -3.80 12.23
CA SER A 35 -38.98 -4.91 11.27
C SER A 35 -39.29 -6.23 11.96
N GLN A 36 -38.60 -6.56 13.07
CA GLN A 36 -38.87 -7.75 13.85
C GLN A 36 -40.27 -7.70 14.53
N LEU A 37 -40.69 -6.52 14.97
CA LEU A 37 -42.03 -6.29 15.49
C LEU A 37 -43.10 -6.61 14.41
N ALA A 38 -42.89 -6.07 13.19
CA ALA A 38 -43.79 -6.33 12.07
C ALA A 38 -43.83 -7.82 11.71
N GLY A 39 -42.66 -8.48 11.59
CA GLY A 39 -42.58 -9.92 11.31
C GLY A 39 -43.28 -10.76 12.39
N ARG A 40 -43.13 -10.38 13.68
CA ARG A 40 -43.80 -11.05 14.79
C ARG A 40 -45.30 -10.97 14.70
N LEU A 41 -45.82 -9.82 14.33
CA LEU A 41 -47.25 -9.60 14.14
C LEU A 41 -47.78 -10.29 12.88
N ALA A 42 -47.01 -10.33 11.81
CA ALA A 42 -47.35 -10.94 10.53
C ALA A 42 -47.42 -12.49 10.57
N GLY A 43 -47.18 -13.11 11.74
CA GLY A 43 -47.26 -14.56 11.93
C GLY A 43 -45.94 -15.20 12.44
N GLY A 44 -44.86 -14.44 12.58
CA GLY A 44 -43.59 -14.86 13.17
C GLY A 44 -42.62 -15.56 12.23
N PHE A 45 -43.00 -15.78 10.97
CA PHE A 45 -42.21 -16.43 9.93
C PHE A 45 -41.85 -15.49 8.76
N LEU A 46 -42.30 -14.25 8.80
CA LEU A 46 -42.06 -13.25 7.78
C LEU A 46 -41.00 -12.26 8.24
N GLU A 47 -40.07 -11.93 7.35
CA GLU A 47 -38.98 -10.99 7.60
C GLU A 47 -38.91 -9.94 6.47
N ALA A 48 -38.40 -8.75 6.79
CA ALA A 48 -38.10 -7.78 5.76
C ALA A 48 -36.86 -8.26 4.97
N VAL A 49 -36.83 -7.94 3.67
CA VAL A 49 -35.71 -8.23 2.80
C VAL A 49 -34.39 -7.71 3.42
N SER A 50 -33.41 -8.59 3.52
CA SER A 50 -32.08 -8.22 4.01
C SER A 50 -31.31 -7.43 2.96
N GLN A 51 -30.31 -6.65 3.40
CA GLN A 51 -29.48 -5.88 2.49
C GLN A 51 -28.76 -6.77 1.47
N ASP A 52 -28.30 -7.95 1.87
CA ASP A 52 -27.55 -8.88 1.01
C ASP A 52 -28.44 -9.45 -0.09
N ILE A 53 -29.65 -9.88 0.25
CA ILE A 53 -30.65 -10.37 -0.71
C ILE A 53 -31.08 -9.24 -1.64
N CYS A 54 -31.28 -8.02 -1.11
CA CYS A 54 -31.59 -6.86 -1.96
C CYS A 54 -30.49 -6.60 -2.99
N HIS A 55 -29.21 -6.63 -2.58
CA HIS A 55 -28.07 -6.45 -3.49
C HIS A 55 -28.01 -7.56 -4.56
N GLU A 56 -28.21 -8.80 -4.17
CA GLU A 56 -28.25 -9.94 -5.09
C GLU A 56 -29.38 -9.79 -6.12
N LEU A 57 -30.61 -9.51 -5.67
CA LEU A 57 -31.75 -9.38 -6.56
C LEU A 57 -31.65 -8.15 -7.47
N VAL A 58 -31.13 -7.02 -6.97
CA VAL A 58 -30.87 -5.83 -7.80
C VAL A 58 -29.79 -6.11 -8.85
N ARG A 59 -28.72 -6.83 -8.50
CA ARG A 59 -27.71 -7.24 -9.48
C ARG A 59 -28.31 -8.13 -10.57
N ASN A 60 -29.15 -9.09 -10.18
CA ASN A 60 -29.82 -9.99 -11.13
C ASN A 60 -30.80 -9.18 -12.01
N ALA A 61 -31.57 -8.24 -11.43
CA ALA A 61 -32.44 -7.36 -12.20
C ALA A 61 -31.66 -6.53 -13.24
N LEU A 62 -30.47 -6.01 -12.86
CA LEU A 62 -29.60 -5.28 -13.79
C LEU A 62 -29.07 -6.18 -14.91
N ALA A 63 -28.88 -7.48 -14.66
CA ALA A 63 -28.45 -8.43 -15.69
C ALA A 63 -29.60 -8.81 -16.64
N ASP A 64 -30.80 -9.03 -16.13
CA ASP A 64 -31.92 -9.64 -16.85
C ASP A 64 -32.83 -8.63 -17.57
N LEU A 65 -32.95 -7.42 -17.03
CA LEU A 65 -33.85 -6.40 -17.57
C LEU A 65 -33.12 -5.37 -18.46
N LYS A 66 -33.93 -4.65 -19.25
CA LYS A 66 -33.50 -3.51 -20.07
C LYS A 66 -34.06 -2.23 -19.50
N PHE A 67 -33.26 -1.19 -19.40
CA PHE A 67 -33.61 0.08 -18.77
C PHE A 67 -33.50 1.23 -19.76
N ALA A 68 -34.28 2.28 -19.51
CA ALA A 68 -34.23 3.49 -20.32
C ALA A 68 -33.06 4.41 -19.94
N GLU A 69 -32.84 4.64 -18.66
CA GLU A 69 -31.79 5.51 -18.13
C GLU A 69 -30.74 4.74 -17.33
N LEU A 70 -31.13 3.73 -16.58
CA LEU A 70 -30.19 2.97 -15.73
C LEU A 70 -29.31 1.99 -16.51
N GLU A 71 -29.54 1.79 -17.81
CA GLU A 71 -28.72 0.91 -18.66
C GLU A 71 -27.24 1.27 -18.65
N GLN A 72 -26.92 2.58 -18.66
CA GLN A 72 -25.53 3.07 -18.64
C GLN A 72 -24.83 2.85 -17.30
N LEU A 73 -25.58 2.62 -16.23
CA LEU A 73 -25.05 2.41 -14.89
C LEU A 73 -24.82 0.93 -14.55
N ARG A 74 -25.26 0.01 -15.43
CA ARG A 74 -25.26 -1.45 -15.20
C ARG A 74 -23.92 -1.97 -14.67
N GLU A 75 -22.82 -1.56 -15.29
CA GLU A 75 -21.47 -2.02 -14.96
C GLU A 75 -20.70 -1.06 -14.05
N MET A 76 -21.33 0.01 -13.59
CA MET A 76 -20.65 0.98 -12.73
C MET A 76 -20.43 0.45 -11.32
N PRO A 77 -19.20 0.57 -10.77
CA PRO A 77 -18.91 0.23 -9.39
C PRO A 77 -19.81 1.02 -8.43
N GLY A 78 -20.58 0.30 -7.60
CA GLY A 78 -21.47 0.91 -6.62
C GLY A 78 -22.90 1.20 -7.12
N ALA A 79 -23.24 0.89 -8.39
CA ALA A 79 -24.60 1.06 -8.91
C ALA A 79 -25.62 0.24 -8.11
N VAL A 80 -25.35 -1.05 -7.87
CA VAL A 80 -26.19 -1.94 -7.05
C VAL A 80 -26.45 -1.32 -5.67
N LYS A 81 -25.39 -0.86 -5.00
CA LYS A 81 -25.50 -0.24 -3.67
C LYS A 81 -26.34 1.05 -3.70
N ALA A 82 -26.16 1.89 -4.72
CA ALA A 82 -26.94 3.12 -4.86
C ALA A 82 -28.42 2.84 -5.10
N ILE A 83 -28.72 1.88 -5.99
CA ILE A 83 -30.11 1.48 -6.28
C ILE A 83 -30.77 0.91 -5.02
N CYS A 84 -30.12 -0.02 -4.30
CA CYS A 84 -30.64 -0.57 -3.06
C CYS A 84 -30.87 0.52 -1.99
N ALA A 85 -29.94 1.45 -1.85
CA ALA A 85 -30.09 2.56 -0.89
C ALA A 85 -31.29 3.45 -1.23
N THR A 86 -31.50 3.76 -2.51
CA THR A 86 -32.68 4.53 -2.97
C THR A 86 -33.97 3.75 -2.77
N LEU A 87 -34.01 2.45 -3.09
CA LEU A 87 -35.21 1.62 -2.87
C LEU A 87 -35.59 1.54 -1.38
N VAL A 88 -34.58 1.38 -0.49
CA VAL A 88 -34.84 1.39 0.97
C VAL A 88 -35.45 2.71 1.43
N LYS A 89 -34.98 3.87 0.93
CA LYS A 89 -35.54 5.17 1.24
C LYS A 89 -36.98 5.28 0.75
N VAL A 90 -37.27 4.77 -0.45
CA VAL A 90 -38.63 4.72 -1.02
C VAL A 90 -39.55 3.88 -0.15
N TRP A 91 -39.14 2.71 0.28
CA TRP A 91 -39.89 1.83 1.17
C TRP A 91 -40.11 2.44 2.56
N ASP A 92 -39.09 3.08 3.12
CA ASP A 92 -39.19 3.80 4.39
C ASP A 92 -40.17 4.99 4.30
N ALA A 93 -40.16 5.69 3.17
CA ALA A 93 -41.11 6.78 2.89
C ALA A 93 -42.55 6.31 2.64
N ASP A 94 -42.83 5.01 2.63
CA ASP A 94 -44.13 4.37 2.30
C ASP A 94 -44.62 4.75 0.91
N MET A 95 -43.72 4.98 -0.05
CA MET A 95 -44.05 5.43 -1.41
C MET A 95 -44.38 4.26 -2.33
N ASP A 96 -45.21 4.50 -3.32
CA ASP A 96 -45.58 3.55 -4.36
C ASP A 96 -44.91 3.90 -5.68
N LEU A 97 -43.82 3.19 -6.00
CA LEU A 97 -43.06 3.41 -7.25
C LEU A 97 -43.91 3.09 -8.50
N GLN A 98 -44.80 2.12 -8.43
CA GLN A 98 -45.67 1.78 -9.57
C GLN A 98 -46.60 2.94 -9.91
N ALA A 99 -47.17 3.62 -8.91
CA ALA A 99 -47.97 4.80 -9.10
C ALA A 99 -47.17 6.02 -9.64
N LEU A 100 -45.87 6.03 -9.45
CA LEU A 100 -44.96 7.10 -9.88
C LEU A 100 -44.26 6.81 -11.21
N ALA A 101 -44.27 5.57 -11.69
CA ALA A 101 -43.46 5.11 -12.83
C ALA A 101 -43.71 5.91 -14.12
N GLY A 102 -44.94 6.39 -14.38
CA GLY A 102 -45.24 7.18 -15.58
C GLY A 102 -44.71 8.62 -15.60
N ARG A 103 -44.08 9.11 -14.53
CA ARG A 103 -43.61 10.50 -14.41
C ARG A 103 -42.27 10.73 -15.10
N THR A 104 -41.30 9.79 -14.95
CA THR A 104 -40.01 9.87 -15.59
C THR A 104 -39.51 8.47 -15.95
N PRO A 105 -38.62 8.34 -16.98
CA PRO A 105 -37.99 7.04 -17.32
C PRO A 105 -37.28 6.40 -16.14
N ARG A 106 -36.59 7.20 -15.31
CA ARG A 106 -35.84 6.71 -14.14
C ARG A 106 -36.76 6.12 -13.07
N LEU A 107 -37.88 6.74 -12.79
CA LEU A 107 -38.90 6.18 -11.89
C LEU A 107 -39.50 4.89 -12.46
N SER A 108 -39.68 4.80 -13.79
CA SER A 108 -40.08 3.58 -14.45
C SER A 108 -39.05 2.45 -14.28
N ASP A 109 -37.76 2.75 -14.49
CA ASP A 109 -36.67 1.78 -14.33
C ASP A 109 -36.60 1.27 -12.87
N LEU A 110 -36.69 2.18 -11.88
CA LEU A 110 -36.72 1.79 -10.46
C LEU A 110 -37.94 0.96 -10.09
N ALA A 111 -39.12 1.27 -10.65
CA ALA A 111 -40.34 0.49 -10.46
C ALA A 111 -40.22 -0.92 -11.04
N GLN A 112 -39.57 -1.07 -12.20
CA GLN A 112 -39.27 -2.38 -12.79
C GLN A 112 -38.33 -3.21 -11.89
N ILE A 113 -37.25 -2.57 -11.36
CA ILE A 113 -36.34 -3.23 -10.42
C ILE A 113 -37.10 -3.64 -9.15
N GLU A 114 -37.92 -2.76 -8.58
CA GLU A 114 -38.73 -3.09 -7.39
C GLU A 114 -39.64 -4.30 -7.65
N SER A 115 -40.34 -4.35 -8.80
CA SER A 115 -41.16 -5.49 -9.15
C SER A 115 -40.34 -6.77 -9.27
N TYR A 116 -39.20 -6.71 -9.96
CA TYR A 116 -38.30 -7.86 -10.06
C TYR A 116 -37.86 -8.36 -8.68
N VAL A 117 -37.44 -7.45 -7.79
CA VAL A 117 -37.05 -7.80 -6.41
C VAL A 117 -38.22 -8.47 -5.69
N ARG A 118 -39.45 -7.90 -5.75
CA ARG A 118 -40.65 -8.45 -5.10
C ARG A 118 -40.98 -9.86 -5.59
N ASP A 119 -40.90 -10.09 -6.90
CA ASP A 119 -41.27 -11.35 -7.54
C ASP A 119 -40.26 -12.49 -7.28
N HIS A 120 -38.99 -12.13 -6.97
CA HIS A 120 -37.90 -13.08 -6.74
C HIS A 120 -37.47 -13.17 -5.27
N LEU A 121 -38.21 -12.59 -4.33
CA LEU A 121 -37.92 -12.73 -2.90
C LEU A 121 -37.95 -14.19 -2.46
N PRO A 122 -36.99 -14.66 -1.66
CA PRO A 122 -37.08 -15.96 -1.02
C PRO A 122 -38.34 -16.13 -0.19
N GLY A 123 -38.85 -17.34 -0.09
CA GLY A 123 -40.04 -17.64 0.73
C GLY A 123 -39.86 -17.18 2.18
N GLY A 124 -40.80 -16.44 2.71
CA GLY A 124 -40.72 -15.85 4.06
C GLY A 124 -40.17 -14.42 4.10
N MET A 125 -39.62 -13.87 3.01
CA MET A 125 -39.22 -12.47 2.93
C MET A 125 -40.22 -11.58 2.22
N MET A 126 -40.32 -10.32 2.65
CA MET A 126 -41.19 -9.30 2.07
C MET A 126 -40.49 -7.96 2.00
N LEU A 127 -40.94 -7.07 1.10
CA LEU A 127 -40.60 -5.66 1.17
C LEU A 127 -41.16 -5.05 2.47
N GLN A 128 -40.52 -4.06 3.03
CA GLN A 128 -40.94 -3.42 4.30
C GLN A 128 -42.39 -3.00 4.30
N ARG A 129 -42.84 -2.36 3.23
CA ARG A 129 -44.23 -1.89 3.07
C ARG A 129 -45.24 -3.04 3.10
N ASP A 130 -44.88 -4.15 2.45
CA ASP A 130 -45.78 -5.32 2.37
C ASP A 130 -45.82 -6.04 3.73
N LEU A 131 -44.69 -6.15 4.43
CA LEU A 131 -44.58 -6.70 5.76
C LEU A 131 -45.41 -5.90 6.79
N VAL A 132 -45.34 -4.55 6.72
CA VAL A 132 -46.16 -3.69 7.56
C VAL A 132 -47.67 -3.92 7.29
N SER A 133 -48.05 -4.06 6.03
CA SER A 133 -49.47 -4.34 5.66
C SER A 133 -49.93 -5.70 6.19
N ALA A 134 -49.11 -6.74 6.07
CA ALA A 134 -49.38 -8.06 6.65
C ALA A 134 -49.49 -8.03 8.19
N ALA A 135 -48.58 -7.26 8.85
CA ALA A 135 -48.64 -7.05 10.29
C ALA A 135 -49.94 -6.37 10.74
N ILE A 136 -50.39 -5.32 10.02
CA ILE A 136 -51.60 -4.59 10.33
C ILE A 136 -52.84 -5.50 10.19
N ALA A 137 -52.87 -6.36 9.17
CA ALA A 137 -53.97 -7.31 8.97
C ALA A 137 -54.14 -8.32 10.14
N ASN A 138 -53.09 -8.55 10.93
CA ASN A 138 -53.06 -9.52 12.02
C ASN A 138 -53.08 -8.90 13.43
N LEU A 139 -53.37 -7.63 13.60
CA LEU A 139 -53.32 -6.90 14.88
C LEU A 139 -54.23 -7.45 15.96
N LYS A 140 -55.29 -8.21 15.63
CA LYS A 140 -56.22 -8.84 16.59
C LYS A 140 -55.49 -9.68 17.67
N ASN A 141 -54.28 -10.17 17.38
CA ASN A 141 -53.49 -10.99 18.28
C ASN A 141 -52.37 -10.19 18.99
N ALA A 142 -52.25 -8.89 18.75
CA ALA A 142 -51.12 -8.07 19.22
C ALA A 142 -50.98 -8.10 20.74
N GLY A 143 -52.03 -7.96 21.51
CA GLY A 143 -52.00 -7.97 22.99
C GLY A 143 -51.46 -9.28 23.58
N SER A 144 -51.77 -10.43 22.98
CA SER A 144 -51.29 -11.74 23.45
C SER A 144 -49.87 -12.02 23.02
N VAL A 145 -49.47 -11.53 21.85
CA VAL A 145 -48.12 -11.75 21.26
C VAL A 145 -47.08 -10.81 21.87
N LEU A 146 -47.41 -9.55 22.10
CA LEU A 146 -46.49 -8.50 22.49
C LEU A 146 -46.59 -8.10 23.97
N GLY A 147 -47.81 -8.10 24.51
CA GLY A 147 -48.10 -7.40 25.77
C GLY A 147 -47.99 -5.89 25.61
N PRO A 148 -47.82 -5.14 26.73
CA PRO A 148 -47.50 -3.71 26.64
C PRO A 148 -46.22 -3.45 25.90
N VAL A 149 -46.22 -2.39 25.05
CA VAL A 149 -45.08 -2.03 24.19
C VAL A 149 -44.47 -0.73 24.66
N THR A 150 -43.15 -0.74 24.90
CA THR A 150 -42.33 0.46 25.15
C THR A 150 -41.47 0.72 23.95
N VAL A 151 -41.51 1.95 23.41
CA VAL A 151 -40.66 2.37 22.29
C VAL A 151 -39.60 3.34 22.83
N THR A 152 -38.33 3.12 22.55
CA THR A 152 -37.25 3.97 23.07
C THR A 152 -36.04 4.09 22.10
N GLY A 153 -35.28 5.17 22.24
CA GLY A 153 -34.03 5.37 21.49
C GLY A 153 -34.18 5.90 20.05
N PHE A 154 -35.40 6.22 19.61
CA PHE A 154 -35.63 6.73 18.28
C PHE A 154 -35.38 8.25 18.18
N SER A 155 -34.55 8.64 17.19
CA SER A 155 -34.39 10.03 16.78
C SER A 155 -35.41 10.45 15.73
N PHE A 156 -35.79 9.51 14.89
CA PHE A 156 -36.77 9.66 13.80
C PHE A 156 -37.44 8.31 13.51
N VAL A 157 -38.67 8.36 13.08
CA VAL A 157 -39.41 7.17 12.63
C VAL A 157 -39.87 7.38 11.21
N ALA A 158 -39.48 6.47 10.32
CA ALA A 158 -39.86 6.54 8.92
C ALA A 158 -41.38 6.38 8.75
N PRO A 159 -42.04 7.03 7.76
CA PRO A 159 -43.47 6.98 7.51
C PRO A 159 -44.07 5.56 7.48
N CYS A 160 -43.40 4.62 6.86
CA CYS A 160 -43.79 3.22 6.81
C CYS A 160 -44.03 2.63 8.23
N TRP A 161 -43.13 2.87 9.14
CA TRP A 161 -43.24 2.37 10.53
C TRP A 161 -44.22 3.16 11.36
N ARG A 162 -44.42 4.48 11.12
CA ARG A 162 -45.47 5.27 11.78
C ARG A 162 -46.85 4.64 11.55
N ARG A 163 -47.14 4.20 10.32
CA ARG A 163 -48.37 3.51 9.95
C ARG A 163 -48.60 2.27 10.83
N LEU A 164 -47.56 1.48 11.08
CA LEU A 164 -47.64 0.31 11.97
C LEU A 164 -47.94 0.69 13.41
N PHE A 165 -47.20 1.66 14.00
CA PHE A 165 -47.38 2.08 15.38
C PHE A 165 -48.79 2.70 15.62
N LEU A 166 -49.28 3.51 14.69
CA LEU A 166 -50.62 4.09 14.76
C LEU A 166 -51.69 3.00 14.76
N ALA A 167 -51.58 2.02 13.87
CA ALA A 167 -52.52 0.91 13.83
C ALA A 167 -52.44 0.02 15.09
N LEU A 168 -51.22 -0.26 15.57
CA LEU A 168 -50.99 -1.08 16.75
C LEU A 168 -51.53 -0.45 18.03
N ALA A 169 -51.52 0.88 18.14
CA ALA A 169 -52.05 1.60 19.30
C ALA A 169 -53.51 1.35 19.57
N GLY A 170 -54.31 0.91 18.56
CA GLY A 170 -55.69 0.47 18.73
C GLY A 170 -55.83 -0.93 19.34
N SER A 171 -54.76 -1.71 19.41
CA SER A 171 -54.82 -3.13 19.83
C SER A 171 -54.03 -3.45 21.12
N THR A 172 -53.05 -2.61 21.49
CA THR A 172 -52.25 -2.75 22.72
C THR A 172 -51.77 -1.39 23.22
N SER A 173 -51.46 -1.29 24.52
CA SER A 173 -50.89 -0.05 25.08
C SER A 173 -49.45 0.17 24.56
N ILE A 174 -49.19 1.39 24.07
CA ILE A 174 -47.87 1.82 23.62
C ILE A 174 -47.40 3.01 24.44
N GLU A 175 -46.23 2.90 25.04
CA GLU A 175 -45.55 3.97 25.74
C GLU A 175 -44.30 4.37 24.99
N TRP A 176 -44.21 5.63 24.54
CA TRP A 176 -43.14 6.17 23.74
C TRP A 176 -42.20 7.00 24.61
N HIS A 177 -41.01 6.50 24.88
CA HIS A 177 -39.99 7.21 25.64
C HIS A 177 -39.13 8.09 24.73
N SER A 178 -39.15 9.37 24.97
CA SER A 178 -38.40 10.36 24.18
C SER A 178 -37.75 11.44 25.06
N ILE A 179 -37.09 12.39 24.42
CA ILE A 179 -36.58 13.61 25.06
C ILE A 179 -37.43 14.82 24.65
N GLU A 180 -37.47 15.85 25.48
CA GLU A 180 -38.26 17.04 25.26
C GLU A 180 -37.97 17.71 23.91
N THR A 181 -36.74 17.74 23.49
CA THR A 181 -36.27 18.32 22.22
C THR A 181 -36.95 17.68 20.99
N LEU A 182 -37.47 16.46 21.11
CA LEU A 182 -38.16 15.74 20.03
C LEU A 182 -39.68 15.89 20.06
N ARG A 183 -40.25 16.72 20.91
CA ARG A 183 -41.70 16.90 21.04
C ARG A 183 -42.39 17.22 19.70
N GLU A 184 -41.80 18.15 18.93
CA GLU A 184 -42.37 18.51 17.62
C GLU A 184 -42.30 17.36 16.60
N GLN A 185 -41.29 16.52 16.70
CA GLN A 185 -41.12 15.35 15.81
C GLN A 185 -42.11 14.22 16.11
N LEU A 186 -42.75 14.24 17.28
CA LEU A 186 -43.73 13.23 17.71
C LEU A 186 -45.20 13.68 17.57
N THR A 187 -45.49 14.80 16.90
CA THR A 187 -46.84 15.28 16.67
C THR A 187 -47.73 14.27 15.91
N TRP A 188 -47.10 13.38 15.11
CA TRP A 188 -47.81 12.28 14.42
C TRP A 188 -48.42 11.27 15.36
N THR A 189 -48.05 11.20 16.65
CA THR A 189 -48.64 10.31 17.65
C THR A 189 -49.95 10.84 18.22
N GLN A 190 -50.24 12.15 18.11
CA GLN A 190 -51.38 12.84 18.74
C GLN A 190 -52.77 12.25 18.36
N PRO A 191 -53.02 11.82 17.10
CA PRO A 191 -54.28 11.22 16.73
C PRO A 191 -54.51 9.79 17.27
N SER A 192 -53.59 9.25 18.08
CA SER A 192 -53.63 7.86 18.56
C SER A 192 -53.60 7.78 20.10
N SER A 193 -53.77 6.57 20.66
CA SER A 193 -53.64 6.26 22.10
C SER A 193 -52.19 6.03 22.54
N ILE A 194 -51.16 6.45 21.79
CA ILE A 194 -49.77 6.33 22.17
C ILE A 194 -49.44 7.30 23.29
N GLY A 195 -49.07 6.78 24.48
CA GLY A 195 -48.62 7.59 25.59
C GLY A 195 -47.16 8.04 25.39
N VAL A 196 -46.93 9.36 25.29
CA VAL A 196 -45.56 9.88 25.15
C VAL A 196 -45.01 10.30 26.49
N VAL A 197 -43.89 9.70 26.91
CA VAL A 197 -43.17 10.01 28.14
C VAL A 197 -41.86 10.68 27.82
N PHE A 198 -41.68 11.91 28.26
CA PHE A 198 -40.43 12.63 28.08
C PHE A 198 -39.49 12.40 29.26
N LYS A 199 -38.28 11.89 28.97
CA LYS A 199 -37.23 11.76 29.98
C LYS A 199 -36.78 13.17 30.37
N PRO A 200 -36.52 13.40 31.68
CA PRO A 200 -35.99 14.69 32.11
C PRO A 200 -34.63 14.96 31.47
N LYS A 201 -34.45 16.21 31.05
CA LYS A 201 -33.16 16.67 30.53
C LYS A 201 -32.12 16.65 31.65
N ARG A 202 -31.00 16.02 31.39
CA ARG A 202 -29.83 16.14 32.28
C ARG A 202 -29.08 17.44 31.96
N THR A 203 -28.51 18.06 32.98
CA THR A 203 -27.59 19.20 32.81
C THR A 203 -26.17 18.66 32.89
N PRO A 204 -25.52 18.36 31.75
CA PRO A 204 -24.17 17.80 31.78
C PRO A 204 -23.13 18.82 32.24
N THR A 205 -22.06 18.32 32.87
CA THR A 205 -20.82 19.08 32.93
C THR A 205 -20.27 19.21 31.52
N GLN A 206 -20.09 20.44 31.03
CA GLN A 206 -19.70 20.70 29.65
C GLN A 206 -18.29 21.25 29.58
N THR A 207 -17.45 20.68 28.74
CA THR A 207 -16.08 21.15 28.44
C THR A 207 -15.91 21.26 26.94
N SER A 208 -15.23 22.30 26.48
CA SER A 208 -14.88 22.47 25.06
C SER A 208 -13.37 22.48 24.90
N VAL A 209 -12.86 21.72 23.93
CA VAL A 209 -11.43 21.60 23.63
C VAL A 209 -11.14 21.80 22.15
N VAL A 210 -10.01 22.45 21.86
CA VAL A 210 -9.55 22.73 20.52
C VAL A 210 -8.21 22.03 20.28
N CYS A 211 -8.20 21.08 19.37
CA CYS A 211 -7.03 20.31 18.95
C CYS A 211 -6.41 20.89 17.66
N ALA A 212 -5.20 20.50 17.32
CA ALA A 212 -4.52 20.99 16.12
C ALA A 212 -5.09 20.35 14.84
N THR A 213 -5.30 19.02 14.86
CA THR A 213 -5.72 18.18 13.72
C THR A 213 -6.67 17.07 14.19
N PRO A 214 -7.38 16.37 13.28
CA PRO A 214 -8.21 15.21 13.63
C PRO A 214 -7.44 14.13 14.41
N LYS A 215 -6.23 13.78 14.00
CA LYS A 215 -5.37 12.85 14.76
C LYS A 215 -5.11 13.28 16.19
N HIS A 216 -4.90 14.60 16.42
CA HIS A 216 -4.73 15.12 17.76
C HIS A 216 -6.03 15.04 18.58
N GLU A 217 -7.22 15.14 17.95
CA GLU A 217 -8.49 14.88 18.62
C GLU A 217 -8.60 13.43 19.11
N VAL A 218 -8.14 12.44 18.31
CA VAL A 218 -8.12 11.03 18.71
C VAL A 218 -7.18 10.79 19.89
N VAL A 219 -5.95 11.32 19.84
CA VAL A 219 -5.00 11.24 20.95
C VAL A 219 -5.62 11.75 22.24
N GLU A 220 -6.23 12.95 22.21
CA GLU A 220 -6.84 13.56 23.37
C GLU A 220 -8.13 12.84 23.82
N ALA A 221 -8.85 12.18 22.89
CA ALA A 221 -10.00 11.35 23.24
C ALA A 221 -9.58 10.07 24.00
N LEU A 222 -8.50 9.42 23.56
CA LEU A 222 -7.96 8.24 24.23
C LEU A 222 -7.34 8.59 25.59
N ARG A 223 -6.63 9.72 25.70
CA ARG A 223 -6.12 10.25 26.98
C ARG A 223 -7.26 10.52 27.96
N TRP A 224 -8.33 11.18 27.51
CA TRP A 224 -9.53 11.46 28.31
C TRP A 224 -10.21 10.18 28.79
N ALA A 225 -10.40 9.21 27.90
CA ALA A 225 -11.00 7.91 28.27
C ALA A 225 -10.11 7.16 29.29
N ARG A 226 -8.81 7.12 29.07
CA ARG A 226 -7.86 6.53 30.05
C ARG A 226 -7.92 7.21 31.40
N GLN A 227 -7.98 8.54 31.41
CA GLN A 227 -8.09 9.32 32.65
C GLN A 227 -9.36 8.99 33.44
N LEU A 228 -10.51 8.88 32.77
CA LEU A 228 -11.78 8.51 33.41
C LEU A 228 -11.71 7.12 34.03
N ILE A 229 -11.13 6.16 33.33
CA ILE A 229 -11.01 4.77 33.80
C ILE A 229 -10.04 4.69 34.98
N VAL A 230 -8.84 5.24 34.87
CA VAL A 230 -7.80 5.17 35.92
C VAL A 230 -8.21 5.92 37.18
N SER A 231 -8.93 7.04 37.05
CA SER A 231 -9.47 7.78 38.19
C SER A 231 -10.69 7.14 38.83
N GLY A 232 -11.21 6.03 38.32
CA GLY A 232 -12.40 5.36 38.79
C GLY A 232 -13.71 6.10 38.56
N ARG A 233 -13.70 7.20 37.74
CA ARG A 233 -14.88 8.01 37.45
C ARG A 233 -15.85 7.32 36.50
N ALA A 234 -15.34 6.49 35.59
CA ALA A 234 -16.15 5.77 34.63
C ALA A 234 -15.59 4.37 34.35
N ARG A 235 -16.49 3.45 34.04
CA ARG A 235 -16.16 2.15 33.46
C ARG A 235 -16.15 2.24 31.94
N PRO A 236 -15.45 1.36 31.22
CA PRO A 236 -15.39 1.42 29.75
C PRO A 236 -16.76 1.52 29.08
N HIS A 237 -17.75 0.74 29.52
CA HIS A 237 -19.11 0.74 28.96
C HIS A 237 -19.92 2.01 29.25
N GLU A 238 -19.44 2.91 30.07
CA GLU A 238 -20.07 4.21 30.35
C GLU A 238 -19.51 5.34 29.48
N ILE A 239 -18.51 5.05 28.62
CA ILE A 239 -17.79 6.03 27.80
C ILE A 239 -18.18 5.87 26.32
N ALA A 240 -18.53 6.99 25.67
CA ALA A 240 -18.72 7.08 24.23
C ALA A 240 -17.87 8.17 23.61
N ILE A 241 -17.23 7.86 22.49
CA ILE A 241 -16.57 8.81 21.61
C ILE A 241 -17.35 8.82 20.30
N VAL A 242 -17.75 10.01 19.81
CA VAL A 242 -18.76 10.13 18.77
C VAL A 242 -18.38 11.19 17.77
N ALA A 243 -18.62 10.96 16.49
CA ALA A 243 -18.57 11.98 15.44
C ALA A 243 -19.85 11.92 14.57
N SER A 244 -20.15 12.98 13.81
CA SER A 244 -21.27 12.92 12.85
C SER A 244 -21.03 11.90 11.74
N SER A 245 -19.79 11.82 11.25
CA SER A 245 -19.22 10.82 10.36
C SER A 245 -17.88 10.38 10.97
N THR A 246 -17.44 9.15 10.75
CA THR A 246 -16.24 8.59 11.40
C THR A 246 -15.02 8.54 10.49
N GLU A 247 -15.18 8.79 9.19
CA GLU A 247 -14.17 8.56 8.15
C GLU A 247 -12.83 9.26 8.42
N ASP A 248 -12.86 10.52 8.88
CA ASP A 248 -11.67 11.33 9.13
C ASP A 248 -10.86 10.89 10.38
N TRP A 249 -11.40 9.98 11.21
CA TRP A 249 -10.80 9.54 12.48
C TRP A 249 -10.59 8.02 12.58
N ASP A 250 -11.31 7.21 11.78
CA ASP A 250 -11.33 5.73 11.90
C ASP A 250 -9.93 5.12 11.86
N GLU A 251 -9.09 5.57 10.93
CA GLU A 251 -7.74 5.02 10.76
C GLU A 251 -6.85 5.36 11.98
N ASP A 252 -6.91 6.60 12.46
CA ASP A 252 -6.16 7.01 13.65
C ASP A 252 -6.65 6.27 14.90
N PHE A 253 -7.98 6.07 15.08
CA PHE A 253 -8.50 5.25 16.17
C PHE A 253 -8.00 3.82 16.08
N ARG A 254 -8.06 3.21 14.90
CA ARG A 254 -7.62 1.82 14.71
C ARG A 254 -6.16 1.62 15.10
N VAL A 255 -5.28 2.51 14.64
CA VAL A 255 -3.85 2.43 14.93
C VAL A 255 -3.56 2.71 16.41
N LEU A 256 -4.12 3.78 16.97
CA LEU A 256 -3.81 4.20 18.33
C LEU A 256 -4.48 3.33 19.40
N VAL A 257 -5.64 2.74 19.11
CA VAL A 257 -6.28 1.76 20.01
C VAL A 257 -5.46 0.48 20.10
N ALA A 258 -4.89 0.01 18.98
CA ALA A 258 -4.00 -1.16 19.02
C ALA A 258 -2.77 -0.94 19.90
N ASP A 259 -2.15 0.27 19.88
CA ASP A 259 -1.03 0.65 20.76
C ASP A 259 -1.47 0.83 22.23
N SER A 260 -2.70 1.28 22.47
CA SER A 260 -3.18 1.69 23.79
C SER A 260 -3.64 0.54 24.70
N GLN A 261 -4.01 -0.59 24.13
CA GLN A 261 -4.72 -1.68 24.83
C GLN A 261 -6.02 -1.22 25.54
N LEU A 262 -6.61 -0.10 25.11
CA LEU A 262 -7.93 0.31 25.59
C LEU A 262 -9.01 -0.55 24.92
N PRO A 263 -10.01 -1.02 25.68
CA PRO A 263 -11.11 -1.77 25.11
C PRO A 263 -12.07 -0.82 24.38
N VAL A 264 -11.94 -0.70 23.05
CA VAL A 264 -12.79 0.15 22.21
C VAL A 264 -13.57 -0.71 21.22
N HIS A 265 -14.89 -0.55 21.19
CA HIS A 265 -15.78 -1.18 20.23
C HIS A 265 -16.18 -0.20 19.12
N PHE A 266 -15.97 -0.61 17.87
CA PHE A 266 -16.32 0.16 16.68
C PHE A 266 -17.77 -0.20 16.26
N VAL A 267 -18.76 0.56 16.69
CA VAL A 267 -20.18 0.22 16.45
C VAL A 267 -20.59 0.16 14.99
N HIS A 268 -19.84 0.79 14.12
CA HIS A 268 -20.02 0.78 12.67
C HIS A 268 -19.09 -0.19 11.95
N GLY A 269 -18.38 -1.06 12.70
CA GLY A 269 -17.39 -2.00 12.20
C GLY A 269 -16.09 -1.32 11.74
N CYS A 270 -15.13 -2.16 11.33
CA CYS A 270 -13.84 -1.74 10.81
C CYS A 270 -13.81 -1.88 9.28
N SER A 271 -12.94 -1.10 8.60
CA SER A 271 -12.66 -1.33 7.17
C SER A 271 -12.23 -2.77 6.94
N ALA A 272 -12.74 -3.44 5.92
CA ALA A 272 -12.33 -4.80 5.59
C ALA A 272 -10.82 -4.89 5.40
N THR A 273 -10.20 -3.93 4.71
CA THR A 273 -8.76 -3.87 4.45
C THR A 273 -7.90 -3.69 5.71
N SER A 274 -8.49 -3.30 6.83
CA SER A 274 -7.80 -3.23 8.12
C SER A 274 -7.76 -4.56 8.88
N THR A 275 -8.47 -5.57 8.39
CA THR A 275 -8.51 -6.91 8.97
C THR A 275 -7.62 -7.88 8.20
N PHE A 276 -7.09 -8.91 8.86
CA PHE A 276 -6.28 -9.92 8.19
C PHE A 276 -7.03 -10.62 7.04
N PRO A 277 -8.31 -11.08 7.20
CA PRO A 277 -9.10 -11.62 6.09
C PRO A 277 -9.31 -10.64 4.93
N GLY A 278 -9.52 -9.37 5.24
CA GLY A 278 -9.66 -8.34 4.21
C GLY A 278 -8.36 -8.04 3.47
N GLN A 279 -7.21 -8.12 4.14
CA GLN A 279 -5.90 -8.03 3.49
C GLN A 279 -5.63 -9.22 2.58
N GLN A 280 -6.03 -10.44 2.97
CA GLN A 280 -5.99 -11.62 2.11
C GLN A 280 -6.78 -11.38 0.82
N ALA A 281 -8.04 -10.99 0.94
CA ALA A 281 -8.90 -10.71 -0.20
C ALA A 281 -8.36 -9.55 -1.08
N SER A 282 -7.96 -8.45 -0.47
CA SER A 282 -7.46 -7.27 -1.19
C SER A 282 -6.15 -7.55 -1.93
N SER A 283 -5.19 -8.24 -1.29
CA SER A 283 -3.92 -8.57 -1.94
C SER A 283 -4.11 -9.51 -3.13
N LEU A 284 -5.01 -10.48 -3.00
CA LEU A 284 -5.34 -11.41 -4.07
C LEU A 284 -6.03 -10.70 -5.25
N ALA A 285 -6.97 -9.78 -4.96
CA ALA A 285 -7.61 -8.96 -5.98
C ALA A 285 -6.60 -8.07 -6.72
N THR A 286 -5.63 -7.51 -5.99
CA THR A 286 -4.55 -6.70 -6.58
C THR A 286 -3.70 -7.51 -7.55
N VAL A 287 -3.27 -8.72 -7.17
CA VAL A 287 -2.51 -9.61 -8.07
C VAL A 287 -3.32 -9.95 -9.33
N MET A 288 -4.59 -10.30 -9.16
CA MET A 288 -5.47 -10.71 -10.26
C MET A 288 -5.73 -9.56 -11.25
N LEU A 289 -5.94 -8.33 -10.75
CA LEU A 289 -6.34 -7.19 -11.60
C LEU A 289 -5.18 -6.36 -12.11
N GLU A 290 -4.09 -6.24 -11.35
CA GLU A 290 -2.95 -5.38 -11.67
C GLU A 290 -1.71 -6.15 -12.15
N GLY A 291 -1.78 -7.47 -12.18
CA GLY A 291 -0.75 -8.36 -12.71
C GLY A 291 0.17 -9.00 -11.69
N LEU A 292 0.97 -9.96 -12.19
CA LEU A 292 1.75 -10.93 -11.42
C LEU A 292 3.12 -10.40 -10.99
N SER A 293 3.27 -9.13 -10.63
CA SER A 293 4.60 -8.66 -10.16
C SER A 293 5.09 -9.46 -8.96
N HIS A 294 6.41 -9.63 -8.85
CA HIS A 294 7.04 -10.40 -7.78
C HIS A 294 6.50 -10.02 -6.39
N ASP A 295 6.51 -8.73 -6.07
CA ASP A 295 6.10 -8.27 -4.73
C ASP A 295 4.62 -8.49 -4.44
N ARG A 296 3.75 -8.29 -5.44
CA ARG A 296 2.31 -8.54 -5.30
C ARG A 296 2.05 -10.01 -5.03
N VAL A 297 2.68 -10.91 -5.81
CA VAL A 297 2.52 -12.36 -5.65
C VAL A 297 3.08 -12.82 -4.30
N VAL A 298 4.30 -12.41 -3.94
CA VAL A 298 4.89 -12.76 -2.64
C VAL A 298 4.03 -12.27 -1.49
N ARG A 299 3.56 -11.01 -1.53
CA ARG A 299 2.66 -10.47 -0.49
C ARG A 299 1.37 -11.28 -0.37
N ALA A 300 0.72 -11.56 -1.50
CA ALA A 300 -0.54 -12.31 -1.50
C ALA A 300 -0.36 -13.73 -0.96
N LEU A 301 0.65 -14.46 -1.45
CA LEU A 301 0.88 -15.85 -1.03
C LEU A 301 1.36 -15.95 0.42
N ARG A 302 2.10 -14.97 0.94
CA ARG A 302 2.45 -14.91 2.37
C ARG A 302 1.22 -14.71 3.25
N LEU A 303 0.27 -13.88 2.85
CA LEU A 303 -1.00 -13.72 3.57
C LEU A 303 -1.87 -14.97 3.49
N LEU A 304 -1.74 -15.77 2.42
CA LEU A 304 -2.50 -16.98 2.17
C LEU A 304 -1.79 -18.28 2.63
N HIS A 305 -0.67 -18.19 3.33
CA HIS A 305 0.17 -19.37 3.69
C HIS A 305 -0.60 -20.51 4.40
N ASN A 306 -1.71 -20.21 5.06
CA ASN A 306 -2.53 -21.18 5.80
C ASN A 306 -3.50 -22.00 4.93
N ILE A 307 -3.66 -21.67 3.63
CA ILE A 307 -4.56 -22.46 2.78
C ILE A 307 -3.92 -23.83 2.43
N PRO A 308 -4.73 -24.88 2.29
CA PRO A 308 -4.22 -26.24 2.05
C PRO A 308 -3.30 -26.35 0.83
N LYS A 309 -3.58 -25.62 -0.26
CA LYS A 309 -2.81 -25.62 -1.50
C LYS A 309 -1.38 -25.06 -1.33
N LEU A 310 -1.12 -24.21 -0.34
CA LEU A 310 0.18 -23.58 -0.09
C LEU A 310 0.97 -24.24 1.03
N LYS A 311 0.44 -25.25 1.72
CA LYS A 311 1.11 -25.90 2.86
C LYS A 311 2.48 -26.50 2.55
N SER A 312 2.69 -26.93 1.30
CA SER A 312 3.97 -27.48 0.84
C SER A 312 4.98 -26.43 0.43
N LEU A 313 4.59 -25.15 0.39
CA LEU A 313 5.46 -24.06 0.00
C LEU A 313 6.17 -23.51 1.26
N PRO A 314 7.52 -23.53 1.32
CA PRO A 314 8.27 -22.92 2.43
C PRO A 314 7.93 -21.44 2.59
N GLY A 315 7.97 -20.91 3.82
CA GLY A 315 7.62 -19.52 4.08
C GLY A 315 8.57 -18.49 3.42
N ASP A 316 9.77 -18.90 3.11
CA ASP A 316 10.85 -18.14 2.49
C ASP A 316 11.10 -18.50 1.01
N TRP A 317 10.20 -19.26 0.39
CA TRP A 317 10.32 -19.74 -1.00
C TRP A 317 10.80 -18.70 -2.02
N TYR A 318 10.37 -17.46 -1.81
CA TYR A 318 10.68 -16.34 -2.70
C TYR A 318 12.17 -15.94 -2.66
N THR A 319 12.91 -16.28 -1.61
CA THR A 319 14.35 -16.02 -1.53
C THR A 319 15.18 -16.88 -2.49
N SER A 320 14.60 -17.98 -2.97
CA SER A 320 15.22 -18.85 -3.99
C SER A 320 15.16 -18.27 -5.40
N LEU A 321 14.29 -17.27 -5.62
CA LEU A 321 14.20 -16.57 -6.90
C LEU A 321 15.27 -15.48 -6.99
N SER A 322 15.73 -15.20 -8.22
CA SER A 322 16.64 -14.08 -8.43
C SER A 322 15.94 -12.76 -8.07
N PRO A 323 16.56 -11.89 -7.24
CA PRO A 323 16.00 -10.58 -6.92
C PRO A 323 15.78 -9.69 -8.15
N ASP A 324 16.56 -9.92 -9.21
CA ASP A 324 16.53 -9.14 -10.45
C ASP A 324 15.64 -9.78 -11.53
N ALA A 325 14.94 -10.87 -11.20
CA ALA A 325 14.05 -11.51 -12.15
C ALA A 325 12.82 -10.63 -12.44
N PRO A 326 12.57 -10.26 -13.69
CA PRO A 326 11.45 -9.38 -14.06
C PRO A 326 10.12 -10.15 -14.08
N LEU A 327 9.61 -10.52 -12.93
CA LEU A 327 8.41 -11.35 -12.75
C LEU A 327 7.14 -10.51 -12.87
N LEU A 328 6.69 -10.19 -14.08
CA LEU A 328 5.48 -9.40 -14.33
C LEU A 328 4.34 -10.20 -14.95
N LYS A 329 4.65 -11.18 -15.80
CA LYS A 329 3.69 -12.00 -16.55
C LYS A 329 3.86 -13.48 -16.21
N LEU A 330 2.83 -14.29 -16.45
CA LEU A 330 2.89 -15.75 -16.22
C LEU A 330 4.12 -16.39 -16.90
N ARG A 331 4.44 -15.98 -18.13
CA ARG A 331 5.59 -16.52 -18.86
C ARG A 331 6.93 -16.25 -18.16
N HIS A 332 7.09 -15.06 -17.56
CA HIS A 332 8.29 -14.75 -16.79
C HIS A 332 8.43 -15.67 -15.57
N TRP A 333 7.32 -15.93 -14.89
CA TRP A 333 7.29 -16.88 -13.78
C TRP A 333 7.64 -18.31 -14.22
N GLN A 334 7.09 -18.77 -15.37
CA GLN A 334 7.41 -20.08 -15.91
C GLN A 334 8.91 -20.22 -16.16
N ILE A 335 9.53 -19.28 -16.90
CA ILE A 335 10.96 -19.31 -17.21
C ILE A 335 11.81 -19.29 -15.93
N SER A 336 11.46 -18.44 -14.97
CA SER A 336 12.22 -18.31 -13.72
C SER A 336 12.11 -19.56 -12.85
N LEU A 337 10.93 -20.19 -12.78
CA LEU A 337 10.72 -21.41 -12.04
C LEU A 337 11.32 -22.64 -12.75
N ASP A 338 11.31 -22.66 -14.08
CA ASP A 338 11.98 -23.72 -14.87
C ASP A 338 13.49 -23.66 -14.64
N LYS A 339 14.09 -22.47 -14.72
CA LYS A 339 15.51 -22.25 -14.42
C LYS A 339 15.88 -22.65 -12.99
N LEU A 340 15.01 -22.38 -12.02
CA LEU A 340 15.21 -22.78 -10.62
C LEU A 340 15.18 -24.31 -10.48
N ALA A 341 14.31 -24.98 -11.21
CA ALA A 341 14.15 -26.42 -11.17
C ALA A 341 15.26 -27.20 -11.93
N GLU A 342 16.08 -26.52 -12.73
CA GLU A 342 17.31 -27.09 -13.32
C GLU A 342 18.40 -27.38 -12.26
N ASP A 343 18.34 -26.71 -11.12
CA ASP A 343 19.27 -26.91 -10.01
C ASP A 343 18.74 -28.04 -9.09
N PRO A 344 19.39 -29.23 -9.06
CA PRO A 344 18.93 -30.37 -8.26
C PRO A 344 18.96 -30.13 -6.73
N GLU A 345 19.70 -29.10 -6.27
CA GLU A 345 19.77 -28.78 -4.85
C GLU A 345 18.63 -27.87 -4.40
N LYS A 346 17.86 -27.31 -5.33
CA LYS A 346 16.74 -26.41 -5.04
C LYS A 346 15.39 -27.10 -5.14
N PRO A 347 14.41 -26.71 -4.32
CA PRO A 347 13.07 -27.29 -4.38
C PRO A 347 12.32 -26.83 -5.65
N ASP A 348 11.55 -27.77 -6.25
CA ASP A 348 10.69 -27.46 -7.38
C ASP A 348 9.35 -26.89 -6.90
N PHE A 349 9.12 -25.61 -7.14
CA PHE A 349 7.89 -24.90 -6.76
C PHE A 349 6.82 -24.89 -7.87
N ARG A 350 7.12 -25.36 -9.09
CA ARG A 350 6.22 -25.35 -10.25
C ARG A 350 4.86 -26.00 -9.99
N PRO A 351 4.79 -27.20 -9.35
CA PRO A 351 3.51 -27.87 -9.11
C PRO A 351 2.54 -27.07 -8.24
N VAL A 352 3.06 -26.20 -7.37
CA VAL A 352 2.26 -25.38 -6.46
C VAL A 352 1.97 -24.00 -7.05
N LEU A 353 2.99 -23.31 -7.56
CA LEU A 353 2.87 -21.93 -7.99
C LEU A 353 2.21 -21.76 -9.36
N LEU A 354 2.60 -22.56 -10.35
CA LEU A 354 2.10 -22.35 -11.73
C LEU A 354 0.58 -22.47 -11.86
N PRO A 355 -0.12 -23.43 -11.23
CA PRO A 355 -1.58 -23.48 -11.30
C PRO A 355 -2.25 -22.24 -10.71
N ILE A 356 -1.73 -21.73 -9.59
CA ILE A 356 -2.25 -20.53 -8.93
C ILE A 356 -2.00 -19.29 -9.78
N LEU A 357 -0.79 -19.12 -10.30
CA LEU A 357 -0.42 -17.99 -11.15
C LEU A 357 -1.18 -18.01 -12.48
N ALA A 358 -1.41 -19.20 -13.06
CA ALA A 358 -2.22 -19.36 -14.26
C ALA A 358 -3.68 -18.95 -14.03
N LEU A 359 -4.26 -19.32 -12.88
CA LEU A 359 -5.60 -18.89 -12.50
C LEU A 359 -5.66 -17.38 -12.31
N LEU A 360 -4.73 -16.78 -11.57
CA LEU A 360 -4.68 -15.35 -11.34
C LEU A 360 -4.43 -14.53 -12.61
N SER A 361 -3.67 -15.08 -13.56
CA SER A 361 -3.38 -14.42 -14.84
C SER A 361 -4.59 -14.24 -15.76
N GLN A 362 -5.69 -14.95 -15.50
CA GLN A 362 -6.95 -14.79 -16.25
C GLN A 362 -7.67 -13.49 -15.91
N GLY A 363 -7.29 -12.84 -14.81
CA GLY A 363 -7.85 -11.54 -14.40
C GLY A 363 -9.31 -11.62 -13.94
N ALA A 364 -10.02 -10.51 -14.13
CA ALA A 364 -11.40 -10.36 -13.66
C ALA A 364 -12.37 -11.50 -14.02
N PRO A 365 -12.33 -12.14 -15.20
CA PRO A 365 -13.20 -13.27 -15.52
C PRO A 365 -13.09 -14.45 -14.58
N ALA A 366 -11.91 -14.66 -13.95
CA ALA A 366 -11.68 -15.77 -13.03
C ALA A 366 -12.05 -15.44 -11.57
N ALA A 367 -12.60 -14.27 -11.28
CA ALA A 367 -12.78 -13.78 -9.92
C ALA A 367 -13.59 -14.73 -9.01
N GLU A 368 -14.64 -15.36 -9.51
CA GLU A 368 -15.44 -16.31 -8.73
C GLU A 368 -14.62 -17.55 -8.38
N GLN A 369 -13.92 -18.13 -9.36
CA GLN A 369 -13.08 -19.30 -9.18
C GLN A 369 -11.90 -19.01 -8.25
N VAL A 370 -11.26 -17.84 -8.39
CA VAL A 370 -10.16 -17.39 -7.49
C VAL A 370 -10.65 -17.32 -6.04
N GLY A 371 -11.82 -16.73 -5.80
CA GLY A 371 -12.40 -16.65 -4.46
C GLY A 371 -12.77 -18.01 -3.88
N GLU A 372 -13.22 -18.94 -4.72
CA GLU A 372 -13.58 -20.30 -4.32
C GLU A 372 -12.34 -21.13 -3.96
N GLU A 373 -11.30 -21.06 -4.79
CA GLU A 373 -10.13 -21.92 -4.68
C GLU A 373 -9.07 -21.41 -3.68
N LEU A 374 -8.95 -20.09 -3.51
CA LEU A 374 -7.85 -19.48 -2.78
C LEU A 374 -8.28 -18.75 -1.50
N LEU A 375 -9.57 -18.63 -1.23
CA LEU A 375 -10.05 -17.98 0.01
C LEU A 375 -10.94 -18.91 0.83
N ALA A 376 -10.91 -18.72 2.16
CA ALA A 376 -11.74 -19.47 3.08
C ALA A 376 -12.33 -18.55 4.16
N GLY A 377 -13.39 -19.02 4.83
CA GLY A 377 -13.99 -18.33 5.98
C GLY A 377 -14.35 -16.87 5.70
N GLN A 378 -13.94 -15.97 6.58
CA GLN A 378 -14.29 -14.54 6.51
C GLN A 378 -13.67 -13.85 5.27
N ALA A 379 -12.48 -14.27 4.82
CA ALA A 379 -11.87 -13.70 3.60
C ALA A 379 -12.72 -14.00 2.36
N ARG A 380 -13.24 -15.24 2.24
CA ARG A 380 -14.17 -15.62 1.18
C ARG A 380 -15.50 -14.85 1.28
N ALA A 381 -16.03 -14.66 2.49
CA ALA A 381 -17.25 -13.88 2.69
C ALA A 381 -17.09 -12.41 2.24
N ILE A 382 -15.95 -11.77 2.59
CA ILE A 382 -15.60 -10.42 2.12
C ILE A 382 -15.51 -10.37 0.58
N TRP A 383 -14.89 -11.36 -0.03
CA TRP A 383 -14.74 -11.47 -1.48
C TRP A 383 -16.10 -11.58 -2.19
N LEU A 384 -16.94 -12.51 -1.75
CA LEU A 384 -18.28 -12.70 -2.32
C LEU A 384 -19.13 -11.44 -2.16
N ARG A 385 -19.06 -10.80 -0.99
CA ARG A 385 -19.75 -9.52 -0.76
C ARG A 385 -19.27 -8.43 -1.71
N ALA A 386 -17.96 -8.34 -1.95
CA ALA A 386 -17.40 -7.36 -2.88
C ALA A 386 -17.85 -7.59 -4.32
N LEU A 387 -18.01 -8.86 -4.72
CA LEU A 387 -18.57 -9.24 -6.03
C LEU A 387 -20.07 -8.92 -6.16
N LEU A 388 -20.81 -8.91 -5.04
CA LEU A 388 -22.20 -8.43 -5.03
C LEU A 388 -22.30 -6.91 -5.16
N ASP A 389 -21.36 -6.17 -4.58
CA ASP A 389 -21.37 -4.70 -4.56
C ASP A 389 -20.87 -4.06 -5.87
N GLY A 390 -20.19 -4.81 -6.73
CA GLY A 390 -19.65 -4.29 -7.99
C GLY A 390 -19.09 -5.34 -8.94
N PRO A 391 -18.76 -4.95 -10.17
CA PRO A 391 -18.21 -5.88 -11.16
C PRO A 391 -16.82 -6.37 -10.76
N PRO A 392 -16.38 -7.55 -11.24
CA PRO A 392 -15.06 -8.12 -10.89
C PRO A 392 -13.88 -7.19 -11.14
N GLN A 393 -13.93 -6.33 -12.15
CA GLN A 393 -12.91 -5.34 -12.48
C GLN A 393 -12.71 -4.27 -11.39
N ALA A 394 -13.73 -4.05 -10.55
CA ALA A 394 -13.71 -3.08 -9.45
C ALA A 394 -13.49 -3.73 -8.07
N LEU A 395 -13.09 -4.98 -8.03
CA LEU A 395 -13.04 -5.79 -6.81
C LEU A 395 -12.17 -5.17 -5.71
N THR A 396 -10.99 -4.62 -6.04
CA THR A 396 -10.14 -3.91 -5.08
C THR A 396 -10.85 -2.70 -4.45
N THR A 397 -11.57 -1.93 -5.28
CA THR A 397 -12.36 -0.78 -4.81
C THR A 397 -13.55 -1.23 -3.97
N SER A 398 -14.24 -2.30 -4.37
CA SER A 398 -15.37 -2.86 -3.63
C SER A 398 -14.92 -3.36 -2.25
N ILE A 399 -13.84 -4.15 -2.16
CA ILE A 399 -13.26 -4.61 -0.89
C ILE A 399 -12.86 -3.42 0.01
N GLY A 400 -12.24 -2.39 -0.56
CA GLY A 400 -11.83 -1.20 0.18
C GLY A 400 -12.98 -0.43 0.84
N ARG A 401 -14.20 -0.55 0.29
CA ARG A 401 -15.41 0.10 0.82
C ARG A 401 -16.20 -0.75 1.80
N LEU A 402 -15.90 -2.05 1.90
CA LEU A 402 -16.59 -2.95 2.82
C LEU A 402 -16.17 -2.69 4.27
N ARG A 403 -17.12 -2.88 5.16
CA ARG A 403 -16.91 -2.90 6.61
C ARG A 403 -17.23 -4.29 7.16
N VAL A 404 -16.39 -4.72 8.10
CA VAL A 404 -16.55 -5.96 8.85
C VAL A 404 -17.03 -5.60 10.25
N PRO A 405 -18.08 -6.23 10.77
CA PRO A 405 -18.54 -5.99 12.14
C PRO A 405 -17.42 -6.21 13.15
N ASP A 406 -17.38 -5.36 14.17
CA ASP A 406 -16.58 -5.60 15.37
C ASP A 406 -17.33 -6.61 16.26
N GLU A 407 -16.71 -7.74 16.56
CA GLU A 407 -17.31 -8.82 17.34
C GLU A 407 -17.16 -8.63 18.86
N SER A 408 -16.44 -7.60 19.29
CA SER A 408 -16.28 -7.29 20.71
C SER A 408 -17.62 -6.89 21.35
N ASP A 409 -17.78 -7.12 22.67
CA ASP A 409 -19.02 -6.77 23.37
C ASP A 409 -19.07 -5.25 23.63
N PRO A 410 -20.04 -4.50 23.07
CA PRO A 410 -20.19 -3.08 23.34
C PRO A 410 -20.43 -2.74 24.81
N ASN A 411 -20.99 -3.69 25.61
CA ASN A 411 -21.25 -3.49 27.03
C ASN A 411 -20.01 -3.71 27.94
N ALA A 412 -18.90 -4.15 27.38
CA ALA A 412 -17.61 -4.24 28.05
C ALA A 412 -16.62 -3.14 27.65
N ASN A 413 -16.93 -2.39 26.58
CA ASN A 413 -15.98 -1.54 25.87
C ASN A 413 -16.42 -0.07 25.81
N ILE A 414 -15.43 0.83 25.60
CA ILE A 414 -15.65 2.20 25.14
C ILE A 414 -16.28 2.12 23.76
N ILE A 415 -17.29 2.93 23.47
CA ILE A 415 -17.90 2.99 22.14
C ILE A 415 -17.22 4.06 21.30
N TRP A 416 -16.82 3.70 20.09
CA TRP A 416 -16.51 4.64 19.01
C TRP A 416 -17.49 4.46 17.87
N GLY A 417 -18.10 5.55 17.41
CA GLY A 417 -19.00 5.46 16.26
C GLY A 417 -19.70 6.74 15.84
N PRO A 418 -20.54 6.63 14.78
CA PRO A 418 -21.29 7.76 14.26
C PRO A 418 -22.49 8.10 15.17
N ALA A 419 -22.79 9.37 15.22
CA ALA A 419 -23.83 9.92 16.10
C ALA A 419 -25.18 9.27 15.93
N HIS A 420 -25.60 8.97 14.72
CA HIS A 420 -26.90 8.35 14.45
C HIS A 420 -27.07 6.98 15.13
N THR A 421 -25.99 6.24 15.31
CA THR A 421 -26.02 4.95 15.99
C THR A 421 -25.94 5.13 17.51
N VAL A 422 -24.98 5.96 17.98
CA VAL A 422 -24.73 6.13 19.42
C VAL A 422 -25.87 6.88 20.11
N ALA A 423 -26.54 7.81 19.44
CA ALA A 423 -27.69 8.54 19.97
C ALA A 423 -28.86 7.62 20.36
N SER A 424 -28.97 6.42 19.78
CA SER A 424 -29.98 5.43 20.17
C SER A 424 -29.75 4.77 21.54
N ALA A 425 -28.48 4.79 22.00
CA ALA A 425 -28.03 4.26 23.30
C ALA A 425 -26.93 5.14 23.88
N PRO A 426 -27.23 6.39 24.26
CA PRO A 426 -26.24 7.36 24.72
C PRO A 426 -25.64 6.96 26.06
N ARG A 427 -24.36 7.33 26.26
CA ARG A 427 -23.58 7.01 27.45
C ARG A 427 -23.39 8.24 28.35
N PRO A 428 -23.22 8.03 29.68
CA PRO A 428 -23.09 9.15 30.63
C PRO A 428 -21.85 10.00 30.41
N PHE A 429 -20.74 9.42 29.95
CA PHE A 429 -19.52 10.13 29.58
C PHE A 429 -19.37 10.15 28.06
N THR A 430 -19.59 11.31 27.45
CA THR A 430 -19.60 11.43 25.99
C THR A 430 -18.60 12.47 25.51
N ARG A 431 -17.76 12.11 24.52
CA ARG A 431 -16.88 13.05 23.82
C ARG A 431 -17.28 13.12 22.36
N MET A 432 -17.66 14.31 21.90
CA MET A 432 -18.03 14.57 20.53
C MET A 432 -16.84 15.13 19.77
N LEU A 433 -16.43 14.49 18.68
CA LEU A 433 -15.33 14.92 17.82
C LEU A 433 -15.83 15.68 16.60
N GLY A 434 -14.94 16.50 16.04
CA GLY A 434 -15.15 17.16 14.77
C GLY A 434 -16.23 18.23 14.81
N LEU A 435 -16.40 18.96 15.92
CA LEU A 435 -17.39 20.06 16.03
C LEU A 435 -16.97 21.28 15.18
N THR A 436 -16.84 21.04 13.89
CA THR A 436 -16.51 22.01 12.85
C THR A 436 -17.69 22.25 11.92
N SER A 437 -17.70 23.36 11.19
CA SER A 437 -18.73 23.69 10.21
C SER A 437 -18.83 22.68 9.04
N ARG A 438 -17.78 21.86 8.83
CA ARG A 438 -17.75 20.82 7.82
C ARG A 438 -18.52 19.55 8.27
N HIS A 439 -18.44 19.20 9.55
CA HIS A 439 -18.93 17.92 10.06
C HIS A 439 -20.24 18.02 10.85
N TRP A 440 -20.50 19.13 11.58
CA TRP A 440 -21.65 19.28 12.42
C TRP A 440 -22.39 20.61 12.21
N PRO A 441 -23.65 20.59 11.70
CA PRO A 441 -24.31 19.46 11.08
C PRO A 441 -23.76 19.19 9.67
N ARG A 442 -23.82 17.95 9.20
CA ARG A 442 -23.48 17.60 7.83
C ARG A 442 -24.45 18.27 6.86
N GLN A 443 -23.94 18.63 5.70
CA GLN A 443 -24.79 19.12 4.62
C GLN A 443 -25.47 17.91 3.94
N GLY A 444 -26.78 18.05 3.68
CA GLY A 444 -27.54 17.08 2.92
C GLY A 444 -27.01 16.99 1.49
N ARG A 445 -26.94 15.79 0.96
CA ARG A 445 -26.70 15.53 -0.46
C ARG A 445 -28.01 15.01 -1.05
N GLU A 446 -28.29 15.38 -2.28
CA GLU A 446 -29.41 14.79 -3.01
C GLU A 446 -29.19 13.28 -3.21
N ASP A 447 -30.29 12.55 -3.32
CA ASP A 447 -30.20 11.14 -3.66
C ASP A 447 -29.61 10.99 -5.07
N ALA A 448 -28.70 10.03 -5.25
CA ALA A 448 -27.98 9.86 -6.50
C ALA A 448 -28.89 9.49 -7.69
N LEU A 449 -29.99 8.77 -7.42
CA LEU A 449 -30.90 8.28 -8.44
C LEU A 449 -32.19 9.11 -8.51
N LEU A 450 -32.59 9.72 -7.39
CA LEU A 450 -33.81 10.56 -7.29
C LEU A 450 -33.44 11.97 -6.82
N PRO A 451 -32.70 12.73 -7.63
CA PRO A 451 -32.40 14.13 -7.31
C PRO A 451 -33.64 15.01 -7.33
N SER A 452 -33.56 16.24 -6.81
CA SER A 452 -34.69 17.16 -6.57
C SER A 452 -35.55 17.47 -7.80
N HIS A 453 -34.98 17.41 -9.00
CA HIS A 453 -35.74 17.60 -10.25
C HIS A 453 -36.59 16.39 -10.67
N ILE A 454 -36.36 15.20 -10.09
CA ILE A 454 -37.17 14.01 -10.31
C ILE A 454 -38.19 13.81 -9.19
N LEU A 455 -37.75 13.98 -7.94
CA LEU A 455 -38.58 13.78 -6.77
C LEU A 455 -38.22 14.79 -5.68
N ASP A 456 -39.21 15.40 -5.03
CA ASP A 456 -38.97 16.30 -3.90
C ASP A 456 -38.26 15.52 -2.78
N PRO A 457 -37.06 15.97 -2.37
CA PRO A 457 -36.29 15.33 -1.30
C PRO A 457 -37.06 15.19 0.02
N ALA A 458 -38.00 16.12 0.32
CA ALA A 458 -38.81 16.06 1.53
C ALA A 458 -39.78 14.88 1.54
N LEU A 459 -40.17 14.37 0.38
CA LEU A 459 -41.01 13.17 0.29
C LEU A 459 -40.18 11.90 0.55
N LEU A 460 -38.94 11.86 0.06
CA LEU A 460 -38.07 10.71 0.20
C LEU A 460 -37.43 10.66 1.60
N GLU A 461 -36.94 11.80 2.08
CA GLU A 461 -36.28 11.96 3.39
C GLU A 461 -36.88 13.14 4.17
N PRO A 462 -38.02 12.94 4.83
CA PRO A 462 -38.71 14.04 5.54
C PRO A 462 -37.90 14.72 6.63
N ALA A 463 -36.94 14.01 7.21
CA ALA A 463 -35.94 14.58 8.10
C ALA A 463 -34.57 14.51 7.41
N GLY A 464 -34.18 15.55 6.70
CA GLY A 464 -32.90 15.62 6.01
C GLY A 464 -31.71 15.51 6.98
N VAL A 465 -30.55 15.14 6.47
CA VAL A 465 -29.32 14.84 7.25
C VAL A 465 -28.95 15.95 8.24
N THR A 466 -29.09 17.22 7.84
CA THR A 466 -28.83 18.37 8.71
C THR A 466 -29.73 18.41 9.94
N MET A 467 -31.01 18.11 9.76
CA MET A 467 -31.97 18.05 10.88
C MET A 467 -31.70 16.84 11.76
N GLN A 468 -31.41 15.69 11.18
CA GLN A 468 -31.06 14.48 11.92
C GLN A 468 -29.80 14.70 12.79
N ASP A 469 -28.75 15.34 12.27
CA ASP A 469 -27.54 15.65 13.04
C ASP A 469 -27.83 16.57 14.22
N ARG A 470 -28.72 17.57 14.07
CA ARG A 470 -29.16 18.43 15.18
C ARG A 470 -29.88 17.61 16.26
N ILE A 471 -30.72 16.68 15.85
CA ILE A 471 -31.46 15.79 16.76
C ILE A 471 -30.47 14.87 17.49
N HIS A 472 -29.55 14.20 16.78
CA HIS A 472 -28.56 13.32 17.38
C HIS A 472 -27.65 14.08 18.37
N PHE A 473 -27.21 15.28 18.01
CA PHE A 473 -26.47 16.17 18.90
C PHE A 473 -27.24 16.43 20.20
N ALA A 474 -28.52 16.78 20.10
CA ALA A 474 -29.37 17.05 21.26
C ALA A 474 -29.60 15.80 22.12
N MET A 475 -29.85 14.64 21.50
CA MET A 475 -30.03 13.37 22.22
C MET A 475 -28.77 13.00 23.02
N LEU A 476 -27.60 13.12 22.42
CA LEU A 476 -26.33 12.83 23.09
C LEU A 476 -26.06 13.82 24.22
N ARG A 477 -26.26 15.10 24.00
CA ARG A 477 -26.06 16.14 25.01
C ARG A 477 -27.02 15.98 26.20
N ASP A 478 -28.29 15.81 25.93
CA ASP A 478 -29.35 15.80 26.97
C ASP A 478 -29.34 14.51 27.80
N ALA A 479 -28.70 13.43 27.32
CA ALA A 479 -28.51 12.18 28.04
C ALA A 479 -27.19 12.09 28.83
N ALA A 480 -26.17 12.88 28.46
CA ALA A 480 -24.86 12.85 29.09
C ALA A 480 -24.88 13.43 30.52
N GLY A 481 -24.04 12.90 31.39
CA GLY A 481 -23.68 13.52 32.68
C GLY A 481 -22.44 14.41 32.57
N ASP A 482 -21.50 13.99 31.72
CA ASP A 482 -20.26 14.72 31.41
C ASP A 482 -20.06 14.69 29.89
N ILE A 483 -19.91 15.86 29.27
CA ILE A 483 -19.74 15.97 27.83
C ILE A 483 -18.56 16.85 27.46
N VAL A 484 -17.73 16.35 26.53
CA VAL A 484 -16.59 17.07 25.95
C VAL A 484 -16.85 17.35 24.49
N TYR A 485 -16.89 18.64 24.13
CA TYR A 485 -16.96 19.11 22.76
C TYR A 485 -15.56 19.28 22.22
N SER A 486 -15.20 18.53 21.18
CA SER A 486 -13.86 18.55 20.59
C SER A 486 -13.92 19.00 19.13
N ARG A 487 -12.99 19.86 18.74
CA ARG A 487 -12.80 20.25 17.35
C ARG A 487 -11.33 20.38 16.99
N SER A 488 -10.97 20.12 15.74
CA SER A 488 -9.68 20.42 15.15
C SER A 488 -9.69 21.81 14.51
N ARG A 489 -8.54 22.50 14.56
CA ARG A 489 -8.35 23.80 13.87
C ARG A 489 -8.09 23.61 12.38
N ARG A 490 -7.46 22.51 12.01
CA ARG A 490 -7.08 22.19 10.64
C ARG A 490 -7.47 20.75 10.32
N ASP A 491 -7.75 20.50 9.07
CA ASP A 491 -7.90 19.12 8.57
C ASP A 491 -6.53 18.42 8.40
N SER A 492 -6.53 17.20 7.87
CA SER A 492 -5.32 16.42 7.59
C SER A 492 -4.41 17.07 6.53
N GLU A 493 -4.98 17.89 5.64
CA GLU A 493 -4.27 18.62 4.59
C GLU A 493 -3.77 20.01 5.07
N GLY A 494 -4.06 20.40 6.31
CA GLY A 494 -3.63 21.67 6.90
C GLY A 494 -4.57 22.84 6.66
N ARG A 495 -5.74 22.64 6.02
CA ARG A 495 -6.73 23.72 5.80
C ARG A 495 -7.44 24.09 7.09
N LEU A 496 -7.72 25.38 7.28
CA LEU A 496 -8.44 25.87 8.45
C LEU A 496 -9.91 25.40 8.42
N LEU A 497 -10.41 24.96 9.57
CA LEU A 497 -11.78 24.53 9.78
C LEU A 497 -12.55 25.55 10.62
N GLY A 498 -13.74 25.93 10.16
CA GLY A 498 -14.68 26.77 10.92
C GLY A 498 -15.31 26.01 12.10
N THR A 499 -15.80 26.74 13.08
CA THR A 499 -16.51 26.17 14.25
C THR A 499 -17.93 25.75 13.86
N SER A 500 -18.40 24.63 14.42
CA SER A 500 -19.79 24.18 14.26
C SER A 500 -20.79 25.17 14.86
N PRO A 501 -21.92 25.46 14.18
CA PRO A 501 -22.99 26.25 14.75
C PRO A 501 -23.74 25.55 15.90
N LEU A 502 -23.50 24.25 16.13
CA LEU A 502 -24.08 23.49 17.22
C LEU A 502 -23.28 23.62 18.53
N LEU A 503 -22.06 24.12 18.47
CA LEU A 503 -21.23 24.30 19.66
C LEU A 503 -21.80 25.42 20.55
N PRO A 504 -22.10 25.17 21.84
CA PRO A 504 -22.58 26.19 22.74
C PRO A 504 -21.57 27.34 22.91
N SER A 505 -22.00 28.56 22.68
CA SER A 505 -21.15 29.75 22.75
C SER A 505 -20.69 30.10 24.18
N GLU A 506 -21.44 29.67 25.18
CA GLU A 506 -21.18 29.88 26.60
C GLU A 506 -20.08 28.99 27.17
N VAL A 507 -19.68 27.95 26.47
CA VAL A 507 -18.63 27.02 26.91
C VAL A 507 -17.28 27.48 26.37
N ALA A 508 -16.45 28.04 27.27
CA ALA A 508 -15.11 28.47 26.90
C ALA A 508 -14.25 27.31 26.38
N ALA A 509 -13.56 27.54 25.27
CA ALA A 509 -12.76 26.49 24.63
C ALA A 509 -11.31 26.52 25.14
N GLU A 510 -10.82 25.38 25.63
CA GLU A 510 -9.42 25.16 25.97
C GLU A 510 -8.63 24.74 24.74
N HIS A 511 -7.53 25.44 24.46
CA HIS A 511 -6.61 25.10 23.35
C HIS A 511 -5.57 24.10 23.82
N LEU A 512 -5.66 22.87 23.36
CA LEU A 512 -4.71 21.81 23.70
C LEU A 512 -3.48 21.88 22.78
N GLN A 513 -2.30 21.99 23.38
CA GLN A 513 -1.03 21.93 22.66
C GLN A 513 -0.63 20.47 22.37
N ARG A 514 -0.03 20.22 21.21
CA ARG A 514 0.50 18.88 20.88
C ARG A 514 1.57 18.40 21.86
N SER A 515 2.34 19.33 22.42
CA SER A 515 3.40 19.07 23.37
C SER A 515 2.92 18.96 24.82
N ARG A 516 1.61 19.01 25.08
CA ARG A 516 1.03 18.89 26.40
C ARG A 516 1.40 17.54 27.03
N ILE A 517 1.91 17.56 28.26
CA ILE A 517 2.11 16.37 29.05
C ILE A 517 0.76 15.97 29.68
N PRO A 518 0.17 14.82 29.31
CA PRO A 518 -1.10 14.40 29.87
C PRO A 518 -0.92 13.92 31.31
N GLN A 519 -1.96 14.03 32.13
CA GLN A 519 -1.99 13.42 33.46
C GLN A 519 -1.90 11.89 33.36
N HIS A 520 -2.62 11.30 32.39
CA HIS A 520 -2.58 9.89 32.07
C HIS A 520 -2.37 9.72 30.56
N ALA A 521 -1.26 9.15 30.16
CA ALA A 521 -1.01 8.75 28.77
C ALA A 521 -1.91 7.57 28.41
N PHE A 522 -2.32 7.49 27.15
CA PHE A 522 -3.17 6.39 26.69
C PHE A 522 -2.37 5.12 26.34
N SER A 523 -1.08 5.27 26.04
CA SER A 523 -0.17 4.17 25.70
C SER A 523 1.24 4.44 26.23
N GLU A 524 2.12 3.43 26.14
CA GLU A 524 3.53 3.61 26.48
C GLU A 524 4.25 4.56 25.51
N SER A 525 3.94 4.45 24.20
CA SER A 525 4.46 5.38 23.20
C SER A 525 4.06 6.82 23.51
N ASP A 526 2.80 7.06 23.89
CA ASP A 526 2.32 8.39 24.30
C ASP A 526 3.02 8.91 25.56
N ARG A 527 3.26 8.02 26.53
CA ARG A 527 4.00 8.34 27.74
C ARG A 527 5.44 8.80 27.45
N LEU A 528 6.13 8.05 26.62
CA LEU A 528 7.51 8.36 26.24
C LEU A 528 7.62 9.65 25.43
N LEU A 529 6.67 9.88 24.49
CA LEU A 529 6.62 11.13 23.72
C LEU A 529 6.36 12.36 24.61
N ALA A 530 5.52 12.22 25.63
CA ALA A 530 5.23 13.28 26.59
C ALA A 530 6.41 13.52 27.56
N ARG A 531 7.18 12.49 27.89
CA ARG A 531 8.30 12.53 28.85
C ARG A 531 9.64 12.41 28.12
N ARG A 532 10.06 13.49 27.49
CA ARG A 532 11.26 13.54 26.64
C ARG A 532 12.52 13.00 27.31
N GLN A 533 12.64 13.23 28.61
CA GLN A 533 13.83 12.75 29.36
C GLN A 533 13.87 11.23 29.40
N GLU A 534 12.76 10.58 29.79
CA GLU A 534 12.65 9.12 29.79
C GLU A 534 12.84 8.53 28.39
N PHE A 535 12.24 9.18 27.37
CA PHE A 535 12.45 8.77 25.98
C PHE A 535 13.94 8.81 25.59
N SER A 536 14.65 9.90 25.96
CA SER A 536 16.08 10.06 25.64
C SER A 536 16.99 9.03 26.33
N GLU A 537 16.50 8.38 27.38
CA GLU A 537 17.24 7.34 28.12
C GLU A 537 17.04 5.93 27.54
N THR A 538 16.08 5.74 26.61
CA THR A 538 15.94 4.46 25.90
C THR A 538 17.17 4.19 25.03
N GLU A 539 17.54 2.92 24.85
CA GLU A 539 18.74 2.53 24.09
C GLU A 539 18.74 3.09 22.67
N GLY A 540 17.61 2.92 21.93
CA GLY A 540 17.46 3.44 20.57
C GLY A 540 17.56 4.96 20.50
N ALA A 541 16.95 5.70 21.43
CA ALA A 541 17.02 7.16 21.46
C ALA A 541 18.42 7.66 21.83
N ARG A 542 19.10 7.02 22.78
CA ARG A 542 20.50 7.34 23.12
C ARG A 542 21.42 7.16 21.92
N SER A 543 21.30 6.02 21.23
CA SER A 543 22.05 5.75 20.00
C SER A 543 21.78 6.80 18.93
N ALA A 544 20.51 7.10 18.65
CA ALA A 544 20.14 8.12 17.66
C ALA A 544 20.64 9.53 18.03
N ILE A 545 20.55 9.90 19.31
CA ILE A 545 21.06 11.20 19.80
C ILE A 545 22.57 11.27 19.68
N SER A 546 23.29 10.18 20.02
CA SER A 546 24.74 10.09 19.86
C SER A 546 25.11 10.26 18.38
N CYS A 547 24.50 9.49 17.49
CA CYS A 547 24.70 9.58 16.06
C CYS A 547 24.43 11.01 15.53
N TYR A 548 23.33 11.62 15.92
CA TYR A 548 22.99 12.98 15.51
C TYR A 548 24.01 14.02 16.00
N ARG A 549 24.52 13.91 17.24
CA ARG A 549 25.58 14.77 17.77
C ARG A 549 26.88 14.60 17.00
N ASP A 550 27.26 13.36 16.74
CA ASP A 550 28.47 13.03 16.03
C ASP A 550 28.43 13.57 14.60
N TRP A 551 27.34 13.40 13.89
CA TRP A 551 27.16 13.96 12.55
C TRP A 551 27.27 15.50 12.51
N ARG A 552 26.91 16.18 13.62
CA ARG A 552 27.01 17.65 13.76
C ARG A 552 28.32 18.13 14.41
N SER A 553 29.20 17.24 14.80
CA SER A 553 30.53 17.60 15.28
C SER A 553 31.46 17.92 14.10
N LEU A 554 32.50 18.69 14.33
CA LEU A 554 33.56 18.95 13.34
C LEU A 554 34.51 17.76 13.18
N ASN A 555 34.59 16.90 14.18
CA ASN A 555 35.48 15.73 14.19
C ASN A 555 34.79 14.54 13.55
N LEU A 556 35.59 13.66 12.94
CA LEU A 556 35.13 12.35 12.49
C LEU A 556 35.02 11.40 13.69
N THR A 557 33.98 10.55 13.65
CA THR A 557 33.67 9.61 14.74
C THR A 557 33.34 8.23 14.17
N ALA A 558 32.98 7.29 15.05
CA ALA A 558 32.51 5.97 14.61
C ALA A 558 31.26 6.04 13.67
N HIS A 559 30.41 7.02 13.87
CA HIS A 559 29.22 7.22 12.99
C HIS A 559 29.59 7.84 11.63
N ASP A 560 30.82 8.28 11.45
CA ASP A 560 31.35 8.80 10.19
C ASP A 560 32.26 7.76 9.47
N GLY A 561 32.32 6.52 10.00
CA GLY A 561 33.07 5.42 9.41
C GLY A 561 34.43 5.13 10.05
N LEU A 562 34.73 5.70 11.22
CA LEU A 562 35.94 5.31 11.96
C LEU A 562 35.68 4.03 12.78
N VAL A 563 36.51 3.02 12.56
CA VAL A 563 36.47 1.74 13.27
C VAL A 563 37.87 1.38 13.81
N ASN A 564 37.97 0.26 14.50
CA ASN A 564 39.26 -0.21 14.96
C ASN A 564 40.17 -0.62 13.79
N SER A 565 41.44 -0.35 13.90
CA SER A 565 42.45 -0.82 12.94
C SER A 565 42.43 -2.35 12.86
N GLY A 566 42.47 -2.90 11.64
CA GLY A 566 42.48 -4.34 11.42
C GLY A 566 41.15 -5.02 11.71
N ASP A 567 39.99 -4.30 11.55
CA ASP A 567 38.68 -4.88 11.70
C ASP A 567 38.48 -6.07 10.76
N PRO A 568 38.12 -7.27 11.27
CA PRO A 568 38.03 -8.49 10.48
C PRO A 568 37.00 -8.45 9.38
N VAL A 569 35.93 -7.67 9.54
CA VAL A 569 34.85 -7.53 8.52
C VAL A 569 35.36 -6.68 7.35
N ILE A 570 36.10 -5.63 7.63
CA ILE A 570 36.76 -4.80 6.59
C ILE A 570 37.85 -5.59 5.89
N GLU A 571 38.70 -6.33 6.62
CA GLU A 571 39.77 -7.15 6.02
C GLU A 571 39.19 -8.24 5.10
N ALA A 572 38.10 -8.89 5.50
CA ALA A 572 37.37 -9.83 4.65
C ALA A 572 36.83 -9.16 3.38
N ALA A 573 36.37 -7.92 3.47
CA ALA A 573 35.91 -7.16 2.31
C ALA A 573 37.05 -6.74 1.38
N ILE A 574 38.24 -6.45 1.90
CA ILE A 574 39.43 -6.11 1.11
C ILE A 574 39.99 -7.35 0.39
N THR A 575 40.03 -8.50 1.04
CA THR A 575 40.66 -9.73 0.48
C THR A 575 39.77 -10.51 -0.49
N ARG A 576 38.50 -10.13 -0.65
CA ARG A 576 37.60 -10.73 -1.63
C ARG A 576 38.03 -10.46 -3.07
N THR A 577 37.40 -11.13 -4.04
CA THR A 577 37.61 -10.84 -5.46
C THR A 577 36.81 -9.61 -5.88
N HIS A 578 37.47 -8.62 -6.52
CA HIS A 578 36.92 -7.30 -6.86
C HIS A 578 36.60 -7.15 -8.34
N SER A 579 35.50 -6.47 -8.63
CA SER A 579 35.19 -5.89 -9.94
C SER A 579 35.73 -4.46 -10.07
N ALA A 580 35.75 -3.92 -11.28
CA ALA A 580 36.10 -2.51 -11.51
C ALA A 580 35.21 -1.57 -10.70
N THR A 581 33.90 -1.89 -10.59
CA THR A 581 32.95 -1.11 -9.78
C THR A 581 33.30 -1.10 -8.29
N SER A 582 33.62 -2.27 -7.71
CA SER A 582 33.98 -2.34 -6.29
C SER A 582 35.29 -1.61 -5.98
N LEU A 583 36.27 -1.69 -6.87
CA LEU A 583 37.51 -0.92 -6.73
C LEU A 583 37.31 0.57 -6.89
N ARG A 584 36.47 0.97 -7.84
CA ARG A 584 36.07 2.36 -7.99
C ARG A 584 35.43 2.90 -6.71
N GLN A 585 34.53 2.14 -6.10
CA GLN A 585 33.89 2.56 -4.86
C GLN A 585 34.89 2.62 -3.71
N MET A 586 35.83 1.65 -3.60
CA MET A 586 36.91 1.67 -2.63
C MET A 586 37.77 2.94 -2.74
N LEU A 587 38.05 3.39 -3.96
CA LEU A 587 38.87 4.57 -4.25
C LEU A 587 38.13 5.90 -4.04
N THR A 588 36.87 5.97 -4.44
CA THR A 588 36.11 7.23 -4.48
C THR A 588 35.14 7.42 -3.31
N ASP A 589 34.79 6.34 -2.60
CA ASP A 589 33.89 6.35 -1.45
C ASP A 589 34.20 5.17 -0.51
N PRO A 590 35.28 5.22 0.27
CA PRO A 590 35.65 4.16 1.20
C PRO A 590 34.56 3.81 2.20
N LEU A 591 33.73 4.78 2.63
CA LEU A 591 32.58 4.55 3.51
C LEU A 591 31.49 3.71 2.79
N GLY A 592 31.10 4.10 1.60
CA GLY A 592 30.17 3.33 0.77
C GLY A 592 30.70 1.95 0.41
N PHE A 593 32.03 1.80 0.20
CA PHE A 593 32.63 0.49 0.00
C PHE A 593 32.43 -0.42 1.21
N VAL A 594 32.64 0.07 2.43
CA VAL A 594 32.37 -0.70 3.65
C VAL A 594 30.90 -1.05 3.78
N TRP A 595 30.00 -0.12 3.54
CA TRP A 595 28.56 -0.41 3.58
C TRP A 595 28.16 -1.52 2.61
N CYS A 596 28.60 -1.44 1.36
CA CYS A 596 28.24 -2.43 0.34
C CYS A 596 28.91 -3.78 0.53
N TYR A 597 30.22 -3.78 0.80
CA TYR A 597 31.03 -4.98 0.66
C TYR A 597 31.47 -5.60 1.99
N ALA A 598 31.48 -4.84 3.07
CA ALA A 598 31.72 -5.37 4.42
C ALA A 598 30.41 -5.66 5.14
N LEU A 599 29.45 -4.74 5.10
CA LEU A 599 28.15 -4.88 5.76
C LEU A 599 27.05 -5.49 4.87
N GLY A 600 27.28 -5.59 3.57
CA GLY A 600 26.32 -6.19 2.63
C GLY A 600 25.10 -5.32 2.33
N TRP A 601 25.16 -4.00 2.60
CA TRP A 601 24.06 -3.11 2.29
C TRP A 601 23.88 -2.96 0.79
N LYS A 602 22.60 -2.99 0.39
CA LYS A 602 22.22 -2.79 -1.01
C LYS A 602 21.24 -1.62 -1.10
N PRO A 603 21.36 -0.81 -2.15
CA PRO A 603 20.31 0.18 -2.41
C PRO A 603 18.96 -0.54 -2.57
N PRO A 604 17.85 0.08 -2.13
CA PRO A 604 16.54 -0.47 -2.42
C PRO A 604 16.38 -0.56 -3.94
N SER A 605 16.03 -1.74 -4.43
CA SER A 605 15.71 -1.90 -5.85
C SER A 605 14.53 -1.01 -6.19
N PRO A 606 14.60 -0.18 -7.22
CA PRO A 606 13.44 0.53 -7.70
C PRO A 606 12.39 -0.52 -8.10
N LEU A 607 11.28 -0.56 -7.36
CA LEU A 607 10.17 -1.44 -7.66
C LEU A 607 9.53 -0.98 -8.97
N SER A 608 9.99 -1.51 -10.10
CA SER A 608 9.30 -1.36 -11.37
C SER A 608 8.07 -2.26 -11.35
N LEU A 609 6.94 -1.72 -10.88
CA LEU A 609 5.65 -2.40 -10.88
C LEU A 609 4.97 -2.39 -12.25
N GLU A 610 5.52 -1.66 -13.21
CA GLU A 610 4.91 -1.40 -14.52
C GLU A 610 5.90 -1.63 -15.65
N GLU A 611 5.39 -1.91 -16.84
CA GLU A 611 6.19 -1.96 -18.06
C GLU A 611 6.74 -0.55 -18.35
N PRO A 612 8.05 -0.42 -18.61
CA PRO A 612 8.65 0.90 -18.85
C PRO A 612 8.17 1.48 -20.18
N LEU A 613 7.93 2.78 -20.24
CA LEU A 613 7.69 3.47 -21.52
C LEU A 613 8.97 3.60 -22.35
N VAL A 614 10.13 3.71 -21.67
CA VAL A 614 11.46 3.80 -22.27
C VAL A 614 12.41 2.98 -21.41
N LEU A 615 13.31 2.23 -22.02
CA LEU A 615 14.37 1.54 -21.28
C LEU A 615 15.27 2.58 -20.60
N ASP A 616 15.63 2.32 -19.34
CA ASP A 616 16.68 3.10 -18.69
C ASP A 616 18.04 2.90 -19.39
N LYS A 617 19.00 3.78 -19.10
CA LYS A 617 20.30 3.77 -19.76
C LYS A 617 21.10 2.48 -19.54
N GLN A 618 20.96 1.86 -18.39
CA GLN A 618 21.64 0.62 -18.05
C GLN A 618 21.04 -0.55 -18.84
N THR A 619 19.72 -0.67 -18.84
CA THR A 619 18.98 -1.70 -19.57
C THR A 619 19.20 -1.55 -21.10
N TYR A 620 19.19 -0.31 -21.61
CA TYR A 620 19.56 -0.06 -23.02
C TYR A 620 21.01 -0.48 -23.33
N GLY A 621 21.94 -0.23 -22.40
CA GLY A 621 23.32 -0.68 -22.53
C GLY A 621 23.41 -2.20 -22.66
N LEU A 622 22.71 -2.94 -21.79
CA LEU A 622 22.65 -4.41 -21.86
C LEU A 622 22.13 -4.91 -23.21
N LEU A 623 21.06 -4.29 -23.75
CA LEU A 623 20.54 -4.64 -25.07
C LEU A 623 21.59 -4.46 -26.18
N ALA A 624 22.31 -3.33 -26.16
CA ALA A 624 23.36 -3.05 -27.15
C ALA A 624 24.53 -4.05 -27.02
N HIS A 625 24.95 -4.39 -25.77
CA HIS A 625 25.99 -5.39 -25.54
C HIS A 625 25.57 -6.79 -26.00
N ASP A 626 24.30 -7.19 -25.80
CA ASP A 626 23.80 -8.47 -26.31
C ASP A 626 23.84 -8.54 -27.84
N LEU A 627 23.48 -7.43 -28.52
CA LEU A 627 23.58 -7.34 -29.98
C LEU A 627 25.04 -7.44 -30.46
N LEU A 628 25.95 -6.71 -29.84
CA LEU A 628 27.39 -6.72 -30.13
C LEU A 628 27.97 -8.13 -29.94
N ARG A 629 27.67 -8.75 -28.81
CA ARG A 629 28.15 -10.10 -28.46
C ARG A 629 27.69 -11.14 -29.46
N GLN A 630 26.39 -11.24 -29.71
CA GLN A 630 25.85 -12.30 -30.59
C GLN A 630 26.32 -12.13 -32.02
N THR A 631 26.41 -10.89 -32.50
CA THR A 631 26.86 -10.60 -33.88
C THR A 631 28.32 -10.92 -34.05
N ALA A 632 29.20 -10.44 -33.15
CA ALA A 632 30.64 -10.68 -33.31
C ALA A 632 31.00 -12.16 -33.07
N ALA A 633 30.36 -12.87 -32.15
CA ALA A 633 30.56 -14.30 -31.94
C ALA A 633 30.11 -15.14 -33.17
N PHE A 634 28.99 -14.77 -33.78
CA PHE A 634 28.53 -15.43 -34.99
C PHE A 634 29.49 -15.23 -36.15
N LEU A 635 29.96 -14.01 -36.40
CA LEU A 635 30.89 -13.68 -37.48
C LEU A 635 32.26 -14.35 -37.28
N GLU A 636 32.77 -14.36 -36.02
CA GLU A 636 34.00 -15.06 -35.69
C GLU A 636 33.93 -16.55 -35.98
N SER A 637 32.77 -17.17 -35.69
CA SER A 637 32.55 -18.60 -35.96
C SER A 637 32.32 -18.95 -37.42
N ASN A 638 31.99 -17.98 -38.29
CA ASN A 638 31.65 -18.17 -39.69
C ASN A 638 32.63 -17.45 -40.67
N GLY A 639 33.89 -17.54 -40.42
CA GLY A 639 34.94 -17.03 -41.32
C GLY A 639 35.92 -16.03 -40.71
N GLY A 640 35.71 -15.66 -39.44
CA GLY A 640 36.53 -14.70 -38.70
C GLY A 640 36.00 -13.26 -38.80
N PHE A 641 35.83 -12.63 -37.68
CA PHE A 641 35.27 -11.27 -37.58
C PHE A 641 36.11 -10.24 -38.37
N ALA A 642 37.43 -10.34 -38.30
CA ALA A 642 38.33 -9.40 -38.96
C ALA A 642 38.25 -9.43 -40.54
N ALA A 643 37.77 -10.54 -41.10
CA ALA A 643 37.67 -10.71 -42.56
C ALA A 643 36.29 -10.31 -43.11
N THR A 644 35.35 -9.83 -42.24
CA THR A 644 33.97 -9.57 -42.66
C THR A 644 33.81 -8.18 -43.29
N THR A 645 32.94 -8.10 -44.29
CA THR A 645 32.51 -6.84 -44.89
C THR A 645 31.38 -6.18 -44.10
N SER A 646 31.18 -4.88 -44.23
CA SER A 646 30.06 -4.16 -43.58
C SER A 646 28.70 -4.74 -43.93
N MET A 647 28.50 -5.27 -45.15
CA MET A 647 27.25 -5.93 -45.57
C MET A 647 27.00 -7.27 -44.79
N GLN A 648 28.07 -8.01 -44.53
CA GLN A 648 27.97 -9.25 -43.72
C GLN A 648 27.68 -8.94 -42.26
N ILE A 649 28.29 -7.87 -41.70
CA ILE A 649 28.00 -7.38 -40.39
C ILE A 649 26.54 -6.97 -40.28
N GLU A 650 26.01 -6.21 -41.21
CA GLU A 650 24.61 -5.77 -41.26
C GLU A 650 23.66 -6.97 -41.30
N SER A 651 23.92 -7.94 -42.19
CA SER A 651 23.09 -9.16 -42.28
C SER A 651 23.08 -9.99 -40.98
N ALA A 652 24.25 -10.17 -40.37
CA ALA A 652 24.40 -10.91 -39.12
C ALA A 652 23.69 -10.18 -37.98
N LEU A 653 23.78 -8.84 -37.96
CA LEU A 653 23.15 -8.00 -36.93
C LEU A 653 21.61 -8.03 -37.02
N VAL A 654 21.04 -8.04 -38.22
CA VAL A 654 19.58 -8.18 -38.42
C VAL A 654 19.09 -9.50 -37.84
N GLU A 655 19.82 -10.59 -38.06
CA GLU A 655 19.44 -11.90 -37.52
C GLU A 655 19.63 -11.99 -36.00
N ALA A 656 20.71 -11.40 -35.46
CA ALA A 656 20.93 -11.27 -34.03
C ALA A 656 19.81 -10.45 -33.36
N THR A 657 19.39 -9.35 -33.98
CA THR A 657 18.31 -8.48 -33.50
C THR A 657 17.01 -9.24 -33.38
N ARG A 658 16.67 -10.08 -34.36
CA ARG A 658 15.45 -10.92 -34.29
C ARG A 658 15.48 -11.90 -33.10
N ARG A 659 16.61 -12.57 -32.89
CA ARG A 659 16.74 -13.53 -31.79
C ARG A 659 16.70 -12.84 -30.44
N ILE A 660 17.43 -11.77 -30.28
CA ILE A 660 17.46 -10.99 -29.03
C ILE A 660 16.10 -10.38 -28.73
N ALA A 661 15.40 -9.83 -29.75
CA ALA A 661 14.06 -9.31 -29.56
C ALA A 661 13.11 -10.38 -28.98
N LEU A 662 13.11 -11.60 -29.55
CA LEU A 662 12.29 -12.71 -29.04
C LEU A 662 12.67 -13.11 -27.61
N GLU A 663 13.96 -13.18 -27.30
CA GLU A 663 14.44 -13.52 -25.94
C GLU A 663 14.03 -12.45 -24.94
N TRP A 664 14.23 -11.18 -25.27
CA TRP A 664 13.87 -10.04 -24.41
C TRP A 664 12.34 -9.92 -24.20
N GLU A 665 11.54 -10.16 -25.26
CA GLU A 665 10.08 -10.19 -25.15
C GLU A 665 9.56 -11.28 -24.19
N LEU A 666 10.34 -12.33 -24.03
CA LEU A 666 10.01 -13.42 -23.11
C LEU A 666 10.52 -13.20 -21.68
N THR A 667 11.61 -12.44 -21.50
CA THR A 667 12.36 -12.42 -20.23
C THR A 667 12.38 -11.06 -19.55
N MET A 668 12.11 -9.96 -20.28
CA MET A 668 12.25 -8.60 -19.74
C MET A 668 10.94 -7.79 -19.83
N PRO A 669 10.70 -6.85 -18.88
CA PRO A 669 9.65 -5.87 -19.03
C PRO A 669 10.05 -4.87 -20.13
N LEU A 670 9.27 -4.78 -21.18
CA LEU A 670 9.59 -4.00 -22.37
C LEU A 670 8.61 -2.84 -22.57
N PRO A 671 9.06 -1.78 -23.26
CA PRO A 671 8.18 -0.72 -23.73
C PRO A 671 7.06 -1.24 -24.63
N PRO A 672 5.96 -0.48 -24.81
CA PRO A 672 4.93 -0.81 -25.79
C PRO A 672 5.53 -1.07 -27.18
N THR A 673 4.94 -1.98 -27.94
CA THR A 673 5.50 -2.56 -29.19
C THR A 673 6.12 -1.55 -30.14
N ARG A 674 5.50 -0.38 -30.38
CA ARG A 674 6.05 0.64 -31.29
C ARG A 674 7.30 1.30 -30.74
N LEU A 675 7.35 1.55 -29.43
CA LEU A 675 8.51 2.13 -28.77
C LEU A 675 9.63 1.10 -28.67
N TRP A 676 9.30 -0.17 -28.41
CA TRP A 676 10.25 -1.27 -28.42
C TRP A 676 10.92 -1.44 -29.78
N GLN A 677 10.17 -1.45 -30.88
CA GLN A 677 10.73 -1.54 -32.24
C GLN A 677 11.67 -0.37 -32.54
N ARG A 678 11.35 0.84 -32.12
CA ARG A 678 12.24 1.99 -32.23
C ARG A 678 13.52 1.79 -31.41
N THR A 679 13.42 1.34 -30.17
CA THR A 679 14.57 1.06 -29.30
C THR A 679 15.49 0.00 -29.89
N LEU A 680 14.91 -1.08 -30.45
CA LEU A 680 15.68 -2.10 -31.18
C LEU A 680 16.43 -1.52 -32.38
N THR A 681 15.77 -0.67 -33.17
CA THR A 681 16.41 0.00 -34.33
C THR A 681 17.57 0.90 -33.88
N GLU A 682 17.39 1.69 -32.84
CA GLU A 682 18.44 2.54 -32.26
C GLU A 682 19.62 1.70 -31.72
N ALA A 683 19.34 0.62 -31.00
CA ALA A 683 20.38 -0.29 -30.48
C ALA A 683 21.13 -1.01 -31.62
N CYS A 684 20.41 -1.43 -32.68
CA CYS A 684 20.99 -2.03 -33.86
C CYS A 684 21.94 -1.06 -34.58
N ASN A 685 21.54 0.20 -34.76
CA ASN A 685 22.41 1.23 -35.37
C ASN A 685 23.66 1.51 -34.54
N THR A 686 23.51 1.54 -33.19
CA THR A 686 24.63 1.69 -32.26
C THR A 686 25.61 0.51 -32.37
N ALA A 687 25.09 -0.72 -32.40
CA ALA A 687 25.92 -1.91 -32.56
C ALA A 687 26.59 -1.98 -33.94
N PHE A 688 25.89 -1.60 -35.01
CA PHE A 688 26.48 -1.51 -36.32
C PHE A 688 27.65 -0.52 -36.37
N SER A 689 27.48 0.68 -35.84
CA SER A 689 28.55 1.69 -35.73
C SER A 689 29.75 1.20 -34.94
N ALA A 690 29.51 0.44 -33.85
CA ALA A 690 30.58 -0.13 -33.05
C ALA A 690 31.36 -1.24 -33.76
N LEU A 691 30.67 -2.14 -34.47
CA LEU A 691 31.28 -3.28 -35.16
C LEU A 691 32.01 -2.87 -36.43
N THR A 692 31.59 -1.76 -37.06
CA THR A 692 32.22 -1.22 -38.28
C THR A 692 33.23 -0.12 -37.96
N TRP A 693 33.54 0.17 -36.71
CA TRP A 693 34.49 1.18 -36.32
C TRP A 693 35.90 0.90 -36.89
N PRO A 694 36.56 1.86 -37.56
CA PRO A 694 37.85 1.62 -38.16
C PRO A 694 38.93 1.41 -37.08
N LEU A 695 39.49 0.22 -37.02
CA LEU A 695 40.56 -0.16 -36.12
C LEU A 695 41.79 -0.59 -36.92
N PRO A 696 43.03 -0.37 -36.40
CA PRO A 696 44.24 -0.91 -37.02
C PRO A 696 44.17 -2.44 -37.13
N GLU A 697 44.59 -3.01 -38.26
CA GLU A 697 44.57 -4.46 -38.44
C GLU A 697 45.61 -5.18 -37.55
N LEU A 698 45.17 -6.26 -36.93
CA LEU A 698 46.06 -7.23 -36.26
C LEU A 698 46.27 -8.45 -37.19
N LYS A 699 47.51 -8.84 -37.42
CA LYS A 699 47.85 -9.94 -38.33
C LYS A 699 47.22 -11.26 -37.88
N GLY A 700 46.31 -11.82 -38.71
CA GLY A 700 45.60 -13.08 -38.38
C GLY A 700 44.77 -12.96 -37.10
N GLN A 701 44.08 -11.81 -36.96
CA GLN A 701 43.27 -11.48 -35.79
C GLN A 701 42.25 -12.56 -35.47
N LYS A 702 42.12 -12.91 -34.19
CA LYS A 702 41.09 -13.72 -33.62
C LYS A 702 40.36 -12.90 -32.57
N THR A 703 39.01 -12.83 -32.68
CA THR A 703 38.16 -12.02 -31.83
C THR A 703 37.44 -12.88 -30.82
N PHE A 704 37.47 -12.49 -29.56
CA PHE A 704 36.73 -13.06 -28.44
C PHE A 704 35.80 -12.01 -27.87
N VAL A 705 34.59 -12.40 -27.45
CA VAL A 705 33.58 -11.50 -26.90
C VAL A 705 33.14 -11.94 -25.52
N GLU A 706 32.78 -10.97 -24.67
CA GLU A 706 32.28 -11.22 -23.31
C GLU A 706 33.17 -12.21 -22.52
N VAL A 707 34.49 -11.96 -22.54
CA VAL A 707 35.52 -12.87 -22.05
C VAL A 707 35.66 -12.76 -20.52
N PRO A 708 35.20 -13.77 -19.74
CA PRO A 708 35.26 -13.71 -18.27
C PRO A 708 36.64 -14.01 -17.74
N PHE A 709 36.97 -13.43 -16.57
CA PHE A 709 38.18 -13.77 -15.80
C PHE A 709 37.92 -13.68 -14.29
N GLY A 710 38.78 -14.32 -13.50
CA GLY A 710 38.73 -14.26 -12.04
C GLY A 710 37.52 -15.02 -11.42
N GLY A 711 37.06 -16.09 -12.07
CA GLY A 711 35.98 -16.94 -11.57
C GLY A 711 34.58 -16.32 -11.75
N LEU A 712 34.40 -15.41 -12.69
CA LEU A 712 33.07 -14.87 -13.02
C LEU A 712 32.29 -15.87 -13.88
N GLU A 713 31.09 -16.23 -13.44
CA GLU A 713 30.18 -17.10 -14.18
C GLU A 713 29.59 -16.36 -15.41
N GLY A 714 29.25 -17.11 -16.47
CA GLY A 714 28.68 -16.57 -17.71
C GLY A 714 29.74 -16.16 -18.74
N GLY A 715 29.33 -15.66 -19.87
CA GLY A 715 30.16 -15.33 -21.04
C GLY A 715 30.17 -16.44 -22.08
N GLU A 716 30.88 -16.25 -23.18
CA GLU A 716 31.02 -17.21 -24.30
C GLU A 716 31.87 -18.42 -23.87
N ASP A 717 31.61 -19.59 -24.46
CA ASP A 717 32.38 -20.82 -24.15
C ASP A 717 33.83 -20.76 -24.67
N LYS A 718 34.09 -19.95 -25.70
CA LYS A 718 35.41 -19.76 -26.27
C LYS A 718 36.16 -18.69 -25.48
N CYS A 719 37.04 -19.12 -24.57
CA CYS A 719 37.89 -18.24 -23.77
C CYS A 719 39.37 -18.55 -24.05
N PRO A 720 40.27 -17.57 -24.24
CA PRO A 720 41.67 -17.81 -24.49
C PRO A 720 42.50 -18.24 -23.26
N TRP A 721 41.88 -18.28 -22.08
CA TRP A 721 42.50 -18.64 -20.79
C TRP A 721 41.53 -19.47 -19.92
N ASP A 722 42.02 -19.97 -18.80
CA ASP A 722 41.18 -20.60 -17.78
C ASP A 722 40.34 -19.51 -17.08
N ARG A 723 39.03 -19.63 -17.14
CA ARG A 723 38.04 -18.69 -16.55
C ARG A 723 38.26 -18.52 -15.04
N ASN A 724 38.70 -19.60 -14.35
CA ASN A 724 38.85 -19.62 -12.91
C ASN A 724 40.24 -19.17 -12.46
N ALA A 725 41.14 -18.85 -13.42
CA ALA A 725 42.48 -18.37 -13.07
C ALA A 725 42.38 -17.08 -12.25
N VAL A 726 43.09 -17.06 -11.15
CA VAL A 726 43.14 -15.90 -10.24
C VAL A 726 43.95 -14.80 -10.87
N VAL A 727 43.40 -13.65 -11.01
CA VAL A 727 44.12 -12.42 -11.44
C VAL A 727 44.40 -11.60 -10.20
N ALA A 728 45.66 -11.52 -9.80
CA ALA A 728 46.09 -10.70 -8.68
C ALA A 728 46.70 -9.38 -9.18
N VAL A 729 46.48 -8.32 -8.44
CA VAL A 729 47.17 -7.03 -8.67
C VAL A 729 48.57 -7.13 -8.07
N LEU A 730 49.61 -6.95 -8.92
CA LEU A 730 50.97 -7.05 -8.49
C LEU A 730 51.29 -6.11 -7.32
N GLY A 731 51.86 -6.65 -6.26
CA GLY A 731 52.24 -5.90 -5.05
C GLY A 731 51.08 -5.61 -4.08
N LEU A 732 49.86 -6.11 -4.36
CA LEU A 732 48.69 -5.99 -3.51
C LEU A 732 48.01 -7.35 -3.31
N ASP A 733 47.42 -7.56 -2.14
CA ASP A 733 46.63 -8.74 -1.85
C ASP A 733 45.15 -8.56 -2.35
N LEU A 734 45.05 -8.06 -3.58
CA LEU A 734 43.76 -7.82 -4.25
C LEU A 734 43.60 -8.78 -5.43
N LYS A 735 42.44 -9.43 -5.50
CA LYS A 735 42.04 -10.33 -6.59
C LYS A 735 41.04 -9.64 -7.47
N LEU A 736 41.17 -9.79 -8.79
CA LEU A 736 40.30 -9.18 -9.79
C LEU A 736 39.40 -10.18 -10.45
N ARG A 737 38.18 -9.75 -10.76
CA ARG A 737 37.25 -10.44 -11.65
C ARG A 737 36.59 -9.44 -12.59
N GLY A 738 36.23 -9.90 -13.74
CA GLY A 738 35.59 -9.05 -14.72
C GLY A 738 35.25 -9.82 -15.97
N LYS A 739 34.69 -9.07 -16.92
CA LYS A 739 34.33 -9.56 -18.25
C LYS A 739 34.73 -8.51 -19.27
N ILE A 740 35.53 -8.91 -20.26
CA ILE A 740 36.00 -8.04 -21.33
C ILE A 740 35.01 -8.13 -22.48
N ASP A 741 34.43 -7.01 -22.92
CA ASP A 741 33.41 -6.99 -23.97
C ASP A 741 33.95 -7.56 -25.28
N ARG A 742 35.13 -7.12 -25.70
CA ARG A 742 35.83 -7.65 -26.89
C ARG A 742 37.35 -7.68 -26.65
N LEU A 743 37.94 -8.83 -26.99
CA LEU A 743 39.36 -9.08 -27.00
C LEU A 743 39.79 -9.56 -28.36
N ASP A 744 40.65 -8.79 -29.05
CA ASP A 744 41.32 -9.18 -30.30
C ASP A 744 42.73 -9.59 -30.01
N LEU A 745 43.16 -10.75 -30.52
CA LEU A 745 44.52 -11.27 -30.43
C LEU A 745 45.07 -11.47 -31.82
N ASP A 746 46.37 -11.15 -32.03
CA ASP A 746 47.06 -11.53 -33.26
C ASP A 746 47.33 -13.06 -33.29
N SER A 747 47.76 -13.56 -34.47
CA SER A 747 48.00 -15.01 -34.68
C SER A 747 49.02 -15.62 -33.75
N GLU A 748 49.98 -14.84 -33.20
CA GLU A 748 51.02 -15.27 -32.32
C GLU A 748 50.71 -14.97 -30.86
N SER A 749 49.62 -14.30 -30.57
CA SER A 749 49.19 -13.81 -29.25
C SER A 749 50.24 -12.94 -28.56
N ILE A 750 50.93 -12.12 -29.35
CA ILE A 750 51.93 -11.14 -28.87
C ILE A 750 51.28 -9.78 -28.65
N ASN A 751 50.30 -9.42 -29.50
CA ASN A 751 49.58 -8.17 -29.43
C ASN A 751 48.12 -8.43 -29.09
N ALA A 752 47.58 -7.74 -28.11
CA ALA A 752 46.19 -7.81 -27.69
C ALA A 752 45.53 -6.45 -27.79
N ARG A 753 44.31 -6.40 -28.25
CA ARG A 753 43.44 -5.22 -28.16
C ARG A 753 42.23 -5.56 -27.33
N VAL A 754 41.93 -4.73 -26.35
CA VAL A 754 40.76 -4.79 -25.50
C VAL A 754 39.85 -3.62 -25.84
N ILE A 755 38.60 -3.89 -26.13
CA ILE A 755 37.59 -2.86 -26.36
C ILE A 755 36.46 -3.03 -25.38
N ASP A 756 36.13 -1.96 -24.69
CA ASP A 756 34.98 -1.82 -23.81
C ASP A 756 34.01 -0.83 -24.46
N TYR A 757 32.79 -1.28 -24.75
CA TYR A 757 31.79 -0.49 -25.44
C TYR A 757 31.00 0.40 -24.47
N LYS A 758 30.79 1.65 -24.83
CA LYS A 758 30.07 2.62 -24.04
C LYS A 758 28.91 3.22 -24.82
N THR A 759 27.69 2.91 -24.43
CA THR A 759 26.45 3.39 -25.09
C THR A 759 25.98 4.75 -24.56
N GLY A 760 26.67 5.32 -23.58
CA GLY A 760 26.41 6.66 -23.04
C GLY A 760 26.93 7.78 -23.97
N ARG A 761 26.70 9.05 -23.56
CA ARG A 761 27.27 10.21 -24.24
C ARG A 761 28.79 10.13 -24.24
N CYS A 762 29.42 10.35 -25.40
CA CYS A 762 30.86 10.47 -25.50
C CYS A 762 31.32 11.69 -24.68
N PRO A 763 32.33 11.55 -23.79
CA PRO A 763 32.89 12.68 -23.06
C PRO A 763 33.73 13.57 -24.01
N ASP A 764 33.75 14.87 -23.71
CA ASP A 764 34.49 15.85 -24.50
C ASP A 764 36.01 15.69 -24.29
N GLU A 765 36.45 15.15 -23.13
CA GLU A 765 37.84 14.86 -22.80
C GLU A 765 38.00 13.38 -22.52
N GLU A 766 39.24 12.88 -22.72
CA GLU A 766 39.58 11.49 -22.45
C GLU A 766 39.36 11.15 -20.97
N PRO A 767 38.56 10.11 -20.62
CA PRO A 767 38.42 9.66 -19.23
C PRO A 767 39.72 9.12 -18.66
N GLY A 768 40.14 9.68 -17.52
CA GLY A 768 41.38 9.26 -16.82
C GLY A 768 41.12 8.51 -15.51
N LEU A 769 42.22 8.10 -14.83
CA LEU A 769 42.16 7.44 -13.53
C LEU A 769 41.67 8.37 -12.42
N LYS A 770 41.96 9.68 -12.51
CA LYS A 770 41.58 10.66 -11.50
C LYS A 770 40.08 10.63 -11.22
N ASN A 771 39.72 10.80 -9.95
CA ASN A 771 38.35 10.69 -9.46
C ASN A 771 37.68 9.32 -9.73
N GLY A 772 38.46 8.28 -10.06
CA GLY A 772 37.90 6.98 -10.41
C GLY A 772 36.97 7.01 -11.63
N GLN A 773 37.17 7.97 -12.56
CA GLN A 773 36.30 8.12 -13.71
C GLN A 773 36.31 6.86 -14.56
N GLU A 774 37.49 6.31 -14.80
CA GLU A 774 37.62 5.11 -15.60
C GLU A 774 38.80 4.22 -15.08
N LEU A 775 38.48 2.97 -14.77
CA LEU A 775 39.46 1.98 -14.28
C LEU A 775 39.54 0.75 -15.20
N GLN A 776 38.54 0.53 -16.06
CA GLN A 776 38.37 -0.74 -16.79
C GLN A 776 39.53 -0.99 -17.75
N ARG A 777 39.98 0.03 -18.49
CA ARG A 777 41.13 -0.13 -19.43
C ARG A 777 42.35 -0.64 -18.71
N ALA A 778 42.72 0.00 -17.59
CA ALA A 778 43.91 -0.39 -16.82
C ALA A 778 43.75 -1.78 -16.21
N LEU A 779 42.59 -2.10 -15.61
CA LEU A 779 42.32 -3.40 -14.99
C LEU A 779 42.26 -4.52 -16.02
N TYR A 780 41.68 -4.28 -17.21
CA TYR A 780 41.66 -5.26 -18.29
C TYR A 780 43.05 -5.49 -18.88
N ALA A 781 43.88 -4.45 -19.00
CA ALA A 781 45.27 -4.61 -19.40
C ALA A 781 46.07 -5.45 -18.38
N VAL A 782 45.87 -5.24 -17.07
CA VAL A 782 46.44 -6.09 -16.01
C VAL A 782 45.97 -7.55 -16.18
N ALA A 783 44.68 -7.79 -16.36
CA ALA A 783 44.10 -9.12 -16.50
C ALA A 783 44.67 -9.85 -17.74
N VAL A 784 44.71 -9.20 -18.89
CA VAL A 784 45.29 -9.80 -20.13
C VAL A 784 46.75 -10.16 -19.96
N LYS A 785 47.57 -9.27 -19.39
CA LYS A 785 48.99 -9.54 -19.14
C LYS A 785 49.23 -10.68 -18.14
N ALA A 786 48.38 -10.78 -17.12
CA ALA A 786 48.46 -11.85 -16.12
C ALA A 786 48.08 -13.21 -16.70
N LEU A 787 47.04 -13.24 -17.55
CA LEU A 787 46.46 -14.47 -18.08
C LEU A 787 47.10 -14.97 -19.39
N LEU A 788 47.69 -14.06 -20.16
CA LEU A 788 48.44 -14.34 -21.39
C LEU A 788 49.88 -13.85 -21.29
N PRO A 789 50.78 -14.61 -20.69
CA PRO A 789 52.19 -14.17 -20.46
C PRO A 789 52.98 -13.89 -21.76
N LYS A 790 52.53 -14.36 -22.90
CA LYS A 790 53.13 -14.09 -24.21
C LYS A 790 52.80 -12.71 -24.76
N VAL A 791 51.77 -12.10 -24.27
CA VAL A 791 51.33 -10.77 -24.72
C VAL A 791 52.33 -9.70 -24.27
N VAL A 792 52.94 -9.03 -25.21
CA VAL A 792 53.88 -7.93 -24.99
C VAL A 792 53.13 -6.59 -24.94
N THR A 793 52.27 -6.36 -25.93
CA THR A 793 51.52 -5.09 -26.01
C THR A 793 50.03 -5.32 -25.78
N VAL A 794 49.42 -4.47 -24.97
CA VAL A 794 47.98 -4.43 -24.76
C VAL A 794 47.51 -3.03 -25.08
N ASP A 795 46.65 -2.90 -26.12
CA ASP A 795 45.94 -1.69 -26.46
C ASP A 795 44.51 -1.80 -25.85
N ALA A 796 44.28 -1.13 -24.72
CA ALA A 796 43.01 -1.14 -24.05
C ALA A 796 42.25 0.18 -24.32
N ALA A 797 41.04 0.10 -24.90
CA ALA A 797 40.31 1.26 -25.37
C ALA A 797 38.86 1.25 -24.92
N LEU A 798 38.29 2.45 -24.75
CA LEU A 798 36.85 2.70 -24.65
C LEU A 798 36.36 3.13 -26.03
N LEU A 799 35.31 2.47 -26.52
CA LEU A 799 34.68 2.85 -27.77
C LEU A 799 33.28 3.40 -27.50
N TYR A 800 33.05 4.64 -27.86
CA TYR A 800 31.73 5.30 -27.86
C TYR A 800 31.19 5.31 -29.28
N PRO A 801 30.32 4.35 -29.67
CA PRO A 801 29.83 4.27 -31.06
C PRO A 801 28.66 5.25 -31.23
N GLY A 802 28.87 6.30 -32.03
CA GLY A 802 27.80 7.27 -32.30
C GLY A 802 28.27 8.29 -33.37
N PRO A 803 27.37 9.22 -33.79
CA PRO A 803 27.76 10.26 -34.76
C PRO A 803 28.89 11.17 -34.29
N GLU A 804 28.98 11.41 -32.98
CA GLU A 804 30.04 12.15 -32.30
C GLU A 804 30.90 11.19 -31.47
N GLY A 805 31.03 9.96 -31.96
CA GLY A 805 31.73 8.91 -31.25
C GLY A 805 33.23 9.07 -31.24
N ASN A 806 33.92 8.41 -30.31
CA ASN A 806 35.36 8.42 -30.23
C ASN A 806 35.90 7.09 -29.66
N LEU A 807 37.18 6.81 -29.95
CA LEU A 807 37.92 5.71 -29.39
C LEU A 807 39.06 6.28 -28.51
N PHE A 808 39.02 5.99 -27.23
CA PHE A 808 40.01 6.44 -26.28
C PHE A 808 40.87 5.25 -25.85
N SER A 809 42.07 5.14 -26.47
CA SER A 809 43.09 4.14 -26.05
C SER A 809 43.80 4.57 -24.78
N LEU A 810 44.12 3.61 -23.91
CA LEU A 810 44.86 3.89 -22.69
C LEU A 810 46.25 4.45 -22.96
N PRO A 811 46.54 5.71 -22.62
CA PRO A 811 47.84 6.30 -22.86
C PRO A 811 48.87 5.70 -21.92
N ASP A 812 50.01 5.29 -22.41
CA ASP A 812 51.11 4.66 -21.65
C ASP A 812 50.64 3.64 -20.58
N PRO A 813 50.17 2.45 -20.99
CA PRO A 813 49.54 1.49 -20.09
C PRO A 813 50.40 1.13 -18.87
N LYS A 814 51.74 1.21 -18.99
CA LYS A 814 52.61 0.88 -17.87
C LYS A 814 52.54 1.93 -16.77
N VAL A 815 52.62 3.20 -17.14
CA VAL A 815 52.53 4.32 -16.19
C VAL A 815 51.16 4.34 -15.51
N GLN A 816 50.08 4.17 -16.28
CA GLN A 816 48.70 4.18 -15.76
C GLN A 816 48.44 3.00 -14.80
N ILE A 817 48.97 1.82 -15.06
CA ILE A 817 48.87 0.66 -14.16
C ILE A 817 49.65 0.93 -12.87
N GLU A 818 50.85 1.48 -12.94
CA GLU A 818 51.65 1.83 -11.75
C GLU A 818 50.95 2.88 -10.88
N GLU A 819 50.37 3.90 -11.51
CA GLU A 819 49.57 4.91 -10.80
C GLU A 819 48.33 4.28 -10.14
N LEU A 820 47.59 3.41 -10.82
CA LEU A 820 46.44 2.69 -10.26
C LEU A 820 46.86 1.84 -9.04
N ILE A 821 47.95 1.12 -9.13
CA ILE A 821 48.45 0.31 -8.01
C ILE A 821 48.80 1.20 -6.82
N CYS A 822 49.42 2.34 -7.03
CA CYS A 822 49.79 3.27 -5.96
C CYS A 822 48.54 3.79 -5.21
N VAL A 823 47.51 4.23 -5.95
CA VAL A 823 46.27 4.73 -5.29
C VAL A 823 45.48 3.62 -4.61
N LEU A 824 45.45 2.40 -5.16
CA LEU A 824 44.85 1.25 -4.49
C LEU A 824 45.56 0.89 -3.19
N GLN A 825 46.92 1.00 -3.15
CA GLN A 825 47.72 0.81 -1.91
C GLN A 825 47.26 1.80 -0.85
N LEU A 826 47.12 3.09 -1.19
CA LEU A 826 46.68 4.12 -0.28
C LEU A 826 45.27 3.84 0.28
N ALA A 827 44.33 3.46 -0.59
CA ALA A 827 42.95 3.15 -0.17
C ALA A 827 42.88 1.91 0.74
N VAL A 828 43.63 0.83 0.42
CA VAL A 828 43.74 -0.37 1.26
C VAL A 828 44.35 -0.04 2.63
N GLN A 829 45.41 0.77 2.64
CA GLN A 829 46.04 1.19 3.90
C GLN A 829 45.08 2.03 4.76
N LEU A 830 44.32 2.94 4.15
CA LEU A 830 43.29 3.75 4.81
C LEU A 830 42.25 2.85 5.48
N LEU A 831 41.71 1.90 4.73
CA LEU A 831 40.69 0.95 5.24
C LEU A 831 41.25 0.05 6.35
N ARG A 832 42.48 -0.47 6.22
CA ARG A 832 43.12 -1.30 7.23
C ARG A 832 43.43 -0.54 8.52
N SER A 833 43.69 0.76 8.43
CA SER A 833 43.82 1.62 9.61
C SER A 833 42.48 1.98 10.29
N GLY A 834 41.36 1.48 9.76
CA GLY A 834 40.01 1.72 10.30
C GLY A 834 39.41 3.06 9.90
N GLN A 835 39.90 3.68 8.84
CA GLN A 835 39.49 5.01 8.38
C GLN A 835 38.61 4.91 7.12
N SER A 836 37.38 4.50 7.31
CA SER A 836 36.42 4.32 6.20
C SER A 836 35.58 5.58 6.00
N VAL A 837 36.24 6.67 5.60
CA VAL A 837 35.55 7.97 5.45
C VAL A 837 34.94 8.15 4.08
N PHE A 838 33.94 9.05 4.00
CA PHE A 838 33.31 9.39 2.73
C PHE A 838 34.30 10.09 1.77
N GLY A 839 34.11 9.85 0.48
CA GLY A 839 34.87 10.51 -0.59
C GLY A 839 33.95 11.15 -1.63
N PRO A 840 34.49 11.65 -2.76
CA PRO A 840 33.70 12.30 -3.83
C PRO A 840 32.56 11.45 -4.40
N GLY A 841 32.72 10.11 -4.32
CA GLY A 841 31.66 9.19 -4.71
C GLY A 841 30.40 9.31 -3.86
N ALA A 842 30.54 9.59 -2.55
CA ALA A 842 29.44 9.81 -1.65
C ALA A 842 28.68 11.12 -1.96
N GLU A 843 29.40 12.14 -2.43
CA GLU A 843 28.87 13.46 -2.82
C GLU A 843 28.22 13.47 -4.22
N SER A 844 28.36 12.38 -4.96
CA SER A 844 27.80 12.25 -6.30
C SER A 844 26.29 12.21 -6.30
N ARG A 845 25.64 12.95 -7.21
CA ARG A 845 24.18 12.86 -7.47
C ARG A 845 23.70 11.45 -7.87
N TYR A 846 24.62 10.57 -8.23
CA TYR A 846 24.35 9.17 -8.57
C TYR A 846 24.65 8.21 -7.43
N ASN A 847 24.89 8.74 -6.22
CA ASN A 847 25.09 7.90 -5.04
C ASN A 847 23.80 7.18 -4.66
N ASN A 848 23.75 5.89 -4.91
CA ASN A 848 22.62 5.04 -4.58
C ASN A 848 22.54 4.64 -3.07
N LEU A 849 23.56 5.01 -2.28
CA LEU A 849 23.61 4.85 -0.84
C LEU A 849 23.27 6.13 -0.06
N ALA A 850 22.79 7.16 -0.74
CA ALA A 850 22.42 8.43 -0.11
C ALA A 850 21.36 8.27 1.02
N PHE A 851 20.57 7.18 1.01
CA PHE A 851 19.64 6.86 2.08
C PHE A 851 20.30 6.57 3.44
N ALA A 852 21.59 6.19 3.44
CA ALA A 852 22.35 5.92 4.64
C ALA A 852 23.07 7.17 5.19
N LEU A 853 23.06 8.26 4.46
CA LEU A 853 23.66 9.54 4.85
C LEU A 853 22.66 10.41 5.65
N PRO A 854 23.17 11.38 6.44
CA PRO A 854 22.30 12.36 7.09
C PRO A 854 21.43 13.12 6.09
N ALA A 855 20.23 13.54 6.54
CA ALA A 855 19.38 14.41 5.74
C ALA A 855 20.14 15.72 5.39
N ASN A 856 20.04 16.15 4.13
CA ASN A 856 20.77 17.32 3.60
C ASN A 856 22.30 17.18 3.75
N ALA A 857 22.84 16.01 3.39
CA ALA A 857 24.28 15.75 3.50
C ALA A 857 25.11 16.78 2.74
N ASP A 858 24.74 17.12 1.51
CA ASP A 858 25.45 18.08 0.64
C ASP A 858 25.52 19.50 1.26
N GLY A 859 24.43 19.94 1.88
CA GLY A 859 24.35 21.30 2.44
C GLY A 859 24.98 21.47 3.83
N VAL A 860 25.10 20.38 4.59
CA VAL A 860 25.53 20.45 6.01
C VAL A 860 26.63 19.46 6.36
N TYR A 861 26.40 18.17 6.15
CA TYR A 861 27.28 17.12 6.66
C TYR A 861 28.65 17.12 5.96
N PHE A 862 28.70 17.05 4.64
CA PHE A 862 29.96 17.01 3.90
C PHE A 862 30.80 18.29 4.11
N PRO A 863 30.26 19.50 3.97
CA PRO A 863 31.05 20.71 4.23
C PRO A 863 31.59 20.80 5.66
N GLN A 864 30.83 20.34 6.64
CA GLN A 864 31.23 20.39 8.05
C GLN A 864 32.35 19.42 8.39
N LYS A 865 32.39 18.26 7.73
CA LYS A 865 33.38 17.18 7.96
C LYS A 865 34.59 17.25 7.01
N ALA A 866 34.52 18.05 5.94
CA ALA A 866 35.54 18.07 4.89
C ALA A 866 36.98 18.26 5.42
N ALA A 867 37.19 19.25 6.28
CA ALA A 867 38.53 19.53 6.81
C ALA A 867 39.11 18.34 7.61
N ALA A 868 38.30 17.64 8.42
CA ALA A 868 38.73 16.48 9.20
C ALA A 868 38.96 15.27 8.28
N ARG A 869 38.11 15.08 7.24
CA ARG A 869 38.32 14.08 6.19
C ARG A 869 39.62 14.29 5.45
N ASP A 870 39.88 15.49 4.97
CA ASP A 870 41.04 15.84 4.15
C ASP A 870 42.38 15.66 4.91
N ALA A 871 42.38 16.00 6.19
CA ALA A 871 43.54 15.74 7.06
C ALA A 871 43.81 14.23 7.24
N MET A 872 42.81 13.40 7.17
CA MET A 872 42.88 11.94 7.38
C MET A 872 43.30 11.18 6.12
N VAL A 873 42.71 11.52 4.97
CA VAL A 873 42.91 10.76 3.71
C VAL A 873 44.30 10.98 3.08
N GLY A 874 45.02 12.02 3.50
CA GLY A 874 46.39 12.25 3.04
C GLY A 874 46.52 12.33 1.52
N ASN A 875 47.45 11.56 0.97
CA ASN A 875 47.77 11.57 -0.48
C ASN A 875 46.62 11.07 -1.39
N LEU A 876 45.62 10.38 -0.85
CA LEU A 876 44.45 9.98 -1.62
C LEU A 876 43.63 11.19 -2.11
N ARG A 877 43.73 12.32 -1.43
CA ARG A 877 43.13 13.59 -1.80
C ARG A 877 43.52 14.06 -3.21
N SER A 878 44.80 13.89 -3.55
CA SER A 878 45.29 14.29 -4.89
C SER A 878 44.67 13.45 -6.01
N PHE A 879 44.32 12.20 -5.72
CA PHE A 879 43.59 11.35 -6.66
C PHE A 879 42.16 11.83 -6.84
N TRP A 880 41.53 12.39 -5.83
CA TRP A 880 40.18 12.97 -5.89
C TRP A 880 40.12 14.31 -6.63
N GLY A 881 41.27 14.89 -7.01
CA GLY A 881 41.34 16.18 -7.71
C GLY A 881 41.11 17.40 -6.83
N GLU A 882 41.13 17.23 -5.51
CA GLU A 882 41.04 18.29 -4.52
C GLU A 882 42.47 18.73 -4.16
N ASN A 883 42.90 19.90 -4.60
CA ASN A 883 44.25 20.46 -4.29
C ASN A 883 44.32 21.13 -2.92
#